data_74ec12fb954dcfe4c9fd047ac062a245
#
_entry.id   74ec12fb954dcfe4c9fd047ac062a245
#
_cell.length_a   1.000
_cell.length_b   1.000
_cell.length_c   1.000
_cell.angle_alpha   90.00
_cell.angle_beta   90.00
_cell.angle_gamma   90.00
#
_symmetry.space_group_name_H-M   'P 1'
#
loop_
_entity.id
_entity.type
_entity.pdbx_description
1 polymer ?
#
loop_
_entity_poly.entity_id
_entity_poly.type
_entity_poly.pdbx_seq_one_letter_code
_entity_poly.pdbx_strand_id
1 'polypeptide(L)'
;MRHSPPRPWKETHDGCVRIGRRLLSALVALAFAPSVALAADAPLALPFQQTFGSSALDSPWTTDASAGNQVGTADGALRIDANQTTYAHIERPLGADVARAAATLKPDAGSSWVCSLFLYWDSSNWCQASVLESESSYYAVELIEGDLHEYRRPLPRKSDWYHVAVALGKDCLRFQSSDDGKAWASWLVLERPDNWKQPPSLLILGKGFSRDEGEQHFTAPRLNNDFTDRGPRTVSLIRDVAVERLTGDERKTTTAERKQLDETMGDPLGRKELSAATDPSFASVSSYFTAMKRPREALGAKDGPDEFIVMPDSSLKFGEVEGRFEIGAPAAPVGESNCCSKKLYQGYLPIVVATHQRDGFACEQTIAGWSPQLSADTPLSAVVRLTLSNPGSESRKEQIQFAAPSSVVHWEVEVPGGGSQSVYVSVPFANPAAAEQIDAATFDERLNETAGWWKGELSKGINIEVPEERLNQAWRAWLAFNFIDVDKHAGVFEPHDGGGGFYEEVFAYSAARYCYALDLMGFSADAEQYLDSVLTFVQPDGLLIVNYGLPDTGAQLWAMGQHYQITRNAAWLRKVAPTMIKMCDWIIANRKSSMASQSKDSAWYGLIKYKPYCDEPIPAYSYHTDTYLVLGMREAAAALDAVGLKDEAERIAKEAAAYQHDVLVSMDRATLERNGMKMLPMFPETHALLKRVNYTGEDYYSLVSSIVLETGLLPADDHRARLITDLLERRNGLVLGTCQIWGGIDHAYTYGYWMNCLERDDVKRVILGLYTSLAYGMSRDTYCGVEVTFLRTGLNEHTLPHLYSGTQQILLLRNMLIREDGDQLWLGQAVPRPWLEDGKKIRVENAPTLFGKTSYVIQSSDNARRINVDLVPPTDLPPKSINLRLRQPDNRAISRVTVNGAPWKNFAGETVKLTGLKGPATIGVDYK
;
A
#
# COMPACT_ATOMS: atom_id res chain seq x y z
N MET A 1 -20.82 33.55 -19.18
CA MET A 1 -19.42 33.39 -19.55
C MET A 1 -19.24 31.92 -19.90
N ARG A 2 -18.63 31.59 -21.01
CA ARG A 2 -18.70 30.23 -21.58
C ARG A 2 -17.73 29.32 -20.81
N HIS A 3 -18.25 28.25 -20.20
CA HIS A 3 -17.45 27.16 -19.67
C HIS A 3 -16.69 26.47 -20.79
N SER A 4 -15.37 26.47 -20.72
CA SER A 4 -14.53 25.58 -21.56
C SER A 4 -14.56 24.20 -20.94
N PRO A 5 -14.68 23.14 -21.73
CA PRO A 5 -14.59 21.76 -21.19
C PRO A 5 -13.17 21.47 -20.68
N PRO A 6 -13.00 20.56 -19.73
CA PRO A 6 -11.69 20.17 -19.23
C PRO A 6 -10.81 19.66 -20.38
N ARG A 7 -9.54 20.05 -20.37
CA ARG A 7 -8.56 19.65 -21.38
C ARG A 7 -8.28 18.15 -21.24
N PRO A 8 -8.25 17.41 -22.33
CA PRO A 8 -7.81 16.02 -22.27
C PRO A 8 -6.33 15.96 -21.95
N TRP A 9 -5.95 14.94 -21.17
CA TRP A 9 -4.59 14.57 -20.83
C TRP A 9 -3.62 14.76 -21.99
N LYS A 10 -2.59 15.53 -21.78
CA LYS A 10 -1.41 15.53 -22.65
C LYS A 10 -0.50 14.40 -22.19
N GLU A 11 -0.59 13.28 -22.87
CA GLU A 11 0.47 12.30 -22.89
C GLU A 11 1.78 12.96 -23.34
N THR A 12 2.73 13.08 -22.43
CA THR A 12 4.13 13.32 -22.77
C THR A 12 4.81 11.97 -23.01
N HIS A 13 4.46 11.36 -24.15
CA HIS A 13 5.31 10.38 -24.81
C HIS A 13 5.39 10.76 -26.29
N ASP A 14 6.42 11.54 -26.63
CA ASP A 14 6.92 11.64 -27.98
C ASP A 14 7.66 10.35 -28.34
N GLY A 15 7.16 9.71 -29.37
CA GLY A 15 7.92 8.77 -30.15
C GLY A 15 7.31 7.39 -30.36
N CYS A 16 6.24 7.29 -31.14
CA CYS A 16 6.10 6.16 -32.05
C CYS A 16 5.13 6.45 -33.22
N VAL A 17 5.72 6.47 -34.35
CA VAL A 17 5.35 6.40 -35.75
C VAL A 17 3.92 5.97 -36.06
N ARG A 18 3.19 6.86 -36.76
CA ARG A 18 2.00 6.55 -37.52
C ARG A 18 2.32 5.61 -38.69
N ILE A 19 1.68 4.46 -38.77
CA ILE A 19 1.47 3.75 -40.04
C ILE A 19 -0.03 3.49 -40.22
N GLY A 20 -0.52 4.01 -41.35
CA GLY A 20 -1.92 4.05 -41.67
C GLY A 20 -2.49 2.70 -42.12
N ARG A 21 -3.79 2.56 -41.92
CA ARG A 21 -4.65 1.55 -42.54
C ARG A 21 -4.64 1.68 -44.05
N ARG A 22 -4.37 0.60 -44.75
CA ARG A 22 -5.01 0.23 -46.05
C ARG A 22 -5.12 -1.27 -46.12
N LEU A 23 -6.32 -1.76 -46.16
CA LEU A 23 -6.71 -3.07 -46.68
C LEU A 23 -6.36 -3.13 -48.19
N LEU A 24 -5.66 -4.16 -48.59
CA LEU A 24 -5.88 -4.76 -49.93
C LEU A 24 -5.44 -6.24 -49.86
N SER A 25 -6.37 -7.10 -50.17
CA SER A 25 -6.18 -8.53 -50.40
C SER A 25 -5.35 -8.75 -51.65
N ALA A 26 -4.27 -9.53 -51.56
CA ALA A 26 -3.65 -10.22 -52.69
C ALA A 26 -3.00 -11.49 -52.21
N LEU A 27 -3.58 -12.61 -52.62
CA LEU A 27 -2.93 -13.93 -52.57
C LEU A 27 -1.68 -13.87 -53.48
N VAL A 28 -0.52 -14.08 -52.87
CA VAL A 28 0.69 -14.50 -53.60
C VAL A 28 1.20 -15.74 -52.92
N ALA A 29 1.12 -16.87 -53.60
CA ALA A 29 1.79 -18.10 -53.24
C ALA A 29 3.30 -17.88 -53.39
N LEU A 30 4.01 -17.80 -52.30
CA LEU A 30 5.48 -17.88 -52.27
C LEU A 30 5.88 -19.31 -51.92
N ALA A 31 6.59 -19.92 -52.86
CA ALA A 31 7.19 -21.23 -52.73
C ALA A 31 8.07 -21.30 -51.49
N PHE A 32 7.77 -22.26 -50.59
CA PHE A 32 8.67 -22.67 -49.51
C PHE A 32 9.98 -23.17 -50.15
N ALA A 33 11.05 -22.39 -49.97
CA ALA A 33 12.38 -22.99 -49.98
C ALA A 33 12.50 -23.92 -48.75
N PRO A 34 13.11 -25.11 -48.83
CA PRO A 34 13.25 -25.93 -47.65
C PRO A 34 14.18 -25.23 -46.69
N SER A 35 13.60 -24.84 -45.53
CA SER A 35 14.40 -24.52 -44.37
C SER A 35 15.27 -25.72 -44.10
N VAL A 36 16.60 -25.56 -44.15
CA VAL A 36 17.57 -26.50 -43.61
C VAL A 36 17.15 -26.72 -42.16
N ALA A 37 16.53 -27.86 -41.89
CA ALA A 37 16.33 -28.33 -40.53
C ALA A 37 17.75 -28.49 -39.98
N LEU A 38 18.18 -27.55 -39.14
CA LEU A 38 19.27 -27.77 -38.23
C LEU A 38 18.91 -29.06 -37.48
N ALA A 39 19.76 -30.06 -37.58
CA ALA A 39 19.61 -31.31 -36.88
C ALA A 39 19.32 -30.99 -35.42
N ALA A 40 18.17 -31.46 -34.94
CA ALA A 40 17.82 -31.31 -33.54
C ALA A 40 18.96 -31.96 -32.74
N ASP A 41 19.76 -31.11 -32.09
CA ASP A 41 20.88 -31.59 -31.26
C ASP A 41 20.32 -32.58 -30.25
N ALA A 42 20.95 -33.71 -30.12
CA ALA A 42 20.51 -34.78 -29.22
C ALA A 42 20.40 -34.25 -27.78
N PRO A 43 19.34 -34.63 -27.02
CA PRO A 43 19.21 -34.23 -25.62
C PRO A 43 20.48 -34.48 -24.83
N LEU A 44 20.77 -33.61 -23.88
CA LEU A 44 21.96 -33.70 -23.03
C LEU A 44 22.00 -35.07 -22.29
N ALA A 45 23.05 -35.87 -22.50
CA ALA A 45 23.21 -37.08 -21.71
C ALA A 45 23.62 -36.76 -20.28
N LEU A 46 22.89 -37.27 -19.29
CA LEU A 46 23.15 -37.05 -17.86
C LEU A 46 23.85 -38.26 -17.20
N PRO A 47 24.77 -38.04 -16.26
CA PRO A 47 25.26 -36.75 -15.79
C PRO A 47 26.14 -36.03 -16.81
N PHE A 48 26.09 -34.70 -16.80
CA PHE A 48 26.86 -33.83 -17.68
C PHE A 48 27.79 -32.94 -16.86
N GLN A 49 29.04 -32.80 -17.35
CA GLN A 49 30.00 -31.84 -16.79
C GLN A 49 30.72 -31.11 -17.93
N GLN A 50 30.92 -29.81 -17.76
CA GLN A 50 31.60 -28.94 -18.71
C GLN A 50 32.61 -28.07 -18.01
N THR A 51 33.86 -28.14 -18.49
CA THR A 51 34.93 -27.18 -18.21
C THR A 51 35.27 -26.46 -19.51
N PHE A 52 35.51 -25.17 -19.45
CA PHE A 52 35.81 -24.35 -20.63
C PHE A 52 37.31 -24.21 -20.82
N GLY A 53 37.99 -25.30 -21.20
CA GLY A 53 39.47 -25.36 -21.26
C GLY A 53 40.09 -24.95 -22.57
N SER A 54 39.32 -24.78 -23.66
CA SER A 54 39.82 -24.47 -25.01
C SER A 54 39.53 -23.02 -25.41
N SER A 55 40.20 -22.54 -26.44
CA SER A 55 40.02 -21.17 -26.99
C SER A 55 38.75 -20.97 -27.81
N ALA A 56 37.93 -22.01 -27.98
CA ALA A 56 36.67 -21.97 -28.68
C ALA A 56 35.57 -22.71 -27.90
N LEU A 57 34.33 -22.25 -28.00
CA LEU A 57 33.17 -22.96 -27.47
C LEU A 57 32.92 -24.21 -28.32
N ASP A 58 32.96 -25.39 -27.67
CA ASP A 58 32.69 -26.64 -28.34
C ASP A 58 31.21 -26.78 -28.69
N SER A 59 30.88 -27.28 -29.91
CA SER A 59 29.53 -27.71 -30.22
C SER A 59 29.06 -28.75 -29.19
N PRO A 60 27.85 -28.69 -28.65
CA PRO A 60 26.64 -28.04 -29.22
C PRO A 60 26.13 -26.77 -28.51
N TRP A 61 26.97 -25.94 -27.97
CA TRP A 61 26.57 -24.67 -27.42
C TRP A 61 26.23 -23.65 -28.51
N THR A 62 25.13 -22.98 -28.39
CA THR A 62 24.71 -21.85 -29.25
C THR A 62 24.90 -20.54 -28.50
N THR A 63 25.44 -19.52 -29.15
CA THR A 63 25.61 -18.18 -28.58
C THR A 63 24.48 -17.29 -29.04
N ASP A 64 23.88 -16.54 -28.08
CA ASP A 64 22.92 -15.46 -28.34
C ASP A 64 23.36 -14.21 -27.57
N ALA A 65 23.56 -13.09 -28.28
CA ALA A 65 24.07 -11.87 -27.67
C ALA A 65 23.65 -10.64 -28.46
N SER A 66 23.36 -9.55 -27.74
CA SER A 66 23.15 -8.23 -28.33
C SER A 66 24.38 -7.75 -29.09
N ALA A 67 24.18 -6.92 -30.10
CA ALA A 67 25.24 -6.36 -30.91
C ALA A 67 26.34 -5.69 -30.06
N GLY A 68 27.58 -5.97 -30.35
CA GLY A 68 28.76 -5.41 -29.64
C GLY A 68 29.18 -6.19 -28.38
N ASN A 69 28.36 -7.14 -27.87
CA ASN A 69 28.75 -8.02 -26.78
C ASN A 69 29.60 -9.20 -27.27
N GLN A 70 30.38 -9.74 -26.37
CA GLN A 70 31.29 -10.86 -26.69
C GLN A 70 31.08 -12.03 -25.72
N VAL A 71 30.97 -13.21 -26.27
CA VAL A 71 30.94 -14.47 -25.53
C VAL A 71 32.07 -15.36 -26.06
N GLY A 72 32.88 -15.85 -25.17
CA GLY A 72 34.04 -16.70 -25.55
C GLY A 72 34.59 -17.46 -24.36
N THR A 73 35.76 -17.99 -24.48
CA THR A 73 36.45 -18.69 -23.39
C THR A 73 37.78 -17.96 -23.07
N ALA A 74 38.09 -17.87 -21.79
CA ALA A 74 39.34 -17.32 -21.28
C ALA A 74 39.69 -17.97 -19.94
N ASP A 75 40.95 -18.25 -19.70
CA ASP A 75 41.49 -18.77 -18.43
C ASP A 75 40.73 -19.98 -17.85
N GLY A 76 40.27 -20.89 -18.74
CA GLY A 76 39.51 -22.06 -18.34
C GLY A 76 38.06 -21.82 -17.95
N ALA A 77 37.52 -20.66 -18.29
CA ALA A 77 36.14 -20.24 -18.01
C ALA A 77 35.44 -19.69 -19.26
N LEU A 78 34.12 -19.78 -19.29
CA LEU A 78 33.28 -19.01 -20.20
C LEU A 78 33.35 -17.53 -19.79
N ARG A 79 33.70 -16.65 -20.73
CA ARG A 79 33.80 -15.22 -20.54
C ARG A 79 32.62 -14.52 -21.20
N ILE A 80 31.85 -13.77 -20.41
CA ILE A 80 30.75 -12.95 -20.85
C ILE A 80 31.17 -11.50 -20.70
N ASP A 81 31.27 -10.78 -21.81
CA ASP A 81 31.65 -9.37 -21.88
C ASP A 81 30.51 -8.58 -22.52
N ALA A 82 29.75 -7.88 -21.69
CA ALA A 82 28.51 -7.24 -22.09
C ALA A 82 28.28 -5.90 -21.41
N ASN A 83 27.53 -5.02 -22.05
CA ASN A 83 27.03 -3.79 -21.44
C ASN A 83 25.99 -4.10 -20.36
N GLN A 84 25.82 -3.19 -19.42
CA GLN A 84 24.97 -3.38 -18.25
C GLN A 84 23.50 -3.68 -18.62
N THR A 85 22.97 -3.05 -19.64
CA THR A 85 21.57 -3.13 -20.03
C THR A 85 21.32 -4.01 -21.28
N THR A 86 22.25 -4.88 -21.64
CA THR A 86 22.15 -5.77 -22.80
C THR A 86 22.29 -7.23 -22.38
N TYR A 87 22.00 -8.18 -23.29
CA TYR A 87 22.12 -9.61 -23.01
C TYR A 87 23.30 -10.25 -23.74
N ALA A 88 23.85 -11.32 -23.16
CA ALA A 88 24.87 -12.17 -23.79
C ALA A 88 24.95 -13.50 -23.04
N HIS A 89 24.67 -14.61 -23.72
CA HIS A 89 24.68 -15.92 -23.11
C HIS A 89 24.99 -17.05 -24.12
N ILE A 90 25.23 -18.22 -23.58
CA ILE A 90 25.23 -19.48 -24.35
C ILE A 90 24.09 -20.35 -23.88
N GLU A 91 23.56 -21.20 -24.77
CA GLU A 91 22.45 -22.09 -24.52
C GLU A 91 22.67 -23.45 -25.08
N ARG A 92 22.07 -24.46 -24.46
CA ARG A 92 22.13 -25.85 -24.86
C ARG A 92 20.80 -26.56 -24.58
N PRO A 93 20.28 -27.39 -25.56
CA PRO A 93 19.11 -28.21 -25.31
C PRO A 93 19.31 -29.21 -24.15
N LEU A 94 18.34 -29.29 -23.24
CA LEU A 94 18.33 -30.22 -22.12
C LEU A 94 17.56 -31.51 -22.44
N GLY A 95 16.28 -31.41 -22.75
CA GLY A 95 15.42 -32.51 -23.17
C GLY A 95 15.39 -33.77 -22.27
N ALA A 96 15.99 -33.70 -21.09
CA ALA A 96 16.06 -34.76 -20.12
C ALA A 96 15.52 -34.34 -18.75
N ASP A 97 15.15 -35.32 -17.94
CA ASP A 97 14.71 -35.15 -16.57
C ASP A 97 15.86 -34.62 -15.67
N VAL A 98 16.13 -33.36 -15.79
CA VAL A 98 17.14 -32.64 -15.00
C VAL A 98 16.67 -32.53 -13.55
N ALA A 99 17.57 -32.82 -12.65
CA ALA A 99 17.24 -32.66 -11.23
C ALA A 99 18.08 -31.60 -10.51
N ARG A 100 19.34 -31.40 -10.90
CA ARG A 100 20.17 -30.28 -10.47
C ARG A 100 21.01 -29.76 -11.62
N ALA A 101 21.02 -28.46 -11.82
CA ALA A 101 22.01 -27.78 -12.64
C ALA A 101 22.83 -26.84 -11.74
N ALA A 102 24.15 -26.89 -11.89
CA ALA A 102 25.08 -26.13 -11.05
C ALA A 102 26.15 -25.46 -11.92
N ALA A 103 26.65 -24.32 -11.46
CA ALA A 103 27.75 -23.58 -12.07
C ALA A 103 28.58 -22.86 -11.03
N THR A 104 29.85 -22.58 -11.37
CA THR A 104 30.73 -21.73 -10.57
C THR A 104 30.82 -20.36 -11.24
N LEU A 105 30.39 -19.32 -10.59
CA LEU A 105 30.28 -17.96 -11.12
C LEU A 105 31.32 -17.02 -10.51
N LYS A 106 31.91 -16.16 -11.32
CA LYS A 106 32.65 -14.98 -10.89
C LYS A 106 31.97 -13.75 -11.48
N PRO A 107 31.08 -13.11 -10.72
CA PRO A 107 30.44 -11.88 -11.14
C PRO A 107 31.45 -10.74 -11.20
N ASP A 108 31.15 -9.67 -11.92
CA ASP A 108 31.93 -8.45 -11.91
C ASP A 108 31.64 -7.65 -10.64
N ALA A 109 32.70 -7.25 -9.94
CA ALA A 109 32.59 -6.48 -8.70
C ALA A 109 31.95 -5.09 -8.95
N GLY A 110 30.90 -4.80 -8.21
CA GLY A 110 30.17 -3.53 -8.31
C GLY A 110 29.13 -3.45 -9.43
N SER A 111 28.99 -4.50 -10.25
CA SER A 111 27.95 -4.55 -11.27
C SER A 111 26.57 -4.84 -10.64
N SER A 112 25.54 -4.15 -11.10
CA SER A 112 24.14 -4.43 -10.76
C SER A 112 23.51 -5.50 -11.64
N TRP A 113 24.14 -5.88 -12.74
CA TRP A 113 23.62 -6.96 -13.56
C TRP A 113 24.25 -8.32 -13.22
N VAL A 114 23.57 -9.37 -13.59
CA VAL A 114 23.82 -10.71 -13.10
C VAL A 114 24.22 -11.68 -14.19
N CYS A 115 25.38 -12.31 -14.00
CA CYS A 115 25.77 -13.49 -14.73
C CYS A 115 25.20 -14.72 -14.03
N SER A 116 24.45 -15.54 -14.74
CA SER A 116 23.56 -16.52 -14.13
C SER A 116 23.59 -17.87 -14.81
N LEU A 117 23.12 -18.86 -14.06
CA LEU A 117 22.70 -20.17 -14.51
C LEU A 117 21.16 -20.15 -14.62
N PHE A 118 20.62 -20.48 -15.80
CA PHE A 118 19.18 -20.56 -16.04
C PHE A 118 18.74 -21.97 -16.37
N LEU A 119 17.55 -22.32 -15.89
CA LEU A 119 16.72 -23.39 -16.45
C LEU A 119 15.54 -22.74 -17.16
N TYR A 120 15.35 -23.08 -18.43
CA TYR A 120 14.38 -22.43 -19.31
C TYR A 120 13.40 -23.44 -19.89
N TRP A 121 12.12 -23.20 -19.77
CA TRP A 121 11.03 -23.99 -20.36
C TRP A 121 10.54 -23.34 -21.64
N ASP A 122 10.17 -22.07 -21.57
CA ASP A 122 9.75 -21.21 -22.67
C ASP A 122 9.96 -19.72 -22.32
N SER A 123 9.57 -18.79 -23.21
CA SER A 123 9.79 -17.35 -23.04
C SER A 123 9.02 -16.75 -21.86
N SER A 124 8.02 -17.43 -21.32
CA SER A 124 7.24 -17.02 -20.16
C SER A 124 7.55 -17.84 -18.90
N ASN A 125 8.45 -18.82 -18.99
CA ASN A 125 8.74 -19.76 -17.92
C ASN A 125 10.24 -20.09 -17.86
N TRP A 126 10.93 -19.56 -16.88
CA TRP A 126 12.34 -19.86 -16.59
C TRP A 126 12.73 -19.47 -15.18
N CYS A 127 13.84 -19.98 -14.68
CA CYS A 127 14.44 -19.51 -13.44
C CYS A 127 15.95 -19.33 -13.57
N GLN A 128 16.49 -18.47 -12.72
CA GLN A 128 17.92 -18.21 -12.66
C GLN A 128 18.47 -18.24 -11.25
N ALA A 129 19.71 -18.75 -11.11
CA ALA A 129 20.52 -18.67 -9.90
C ALA A 129 21.77 -17.83 -10.18
N SER A 130 22.05 -16.87 -9.29
CA SER A 130 23.17 -15.94 -9.46
C SER A 130 23.70 -15.40 -8.14
N VAL A 131 24.69 -14.50 -8.25
CA VAL A 131 25.18 -13.67 -7.16
C VAL A 131 25.20 -12.22 -7.62
N LEU A 132 24.66 -11.35 -6.81
CA LEU A 132 24.64 -9.90 -6.99
C LEU A 132 25.71 -9.28 -6.06
N GLU A 133 26.91 -9.05 -6.60
CA GLU A 133 28.07 -8.59 -5.84
C GLU A 133 27.88 -7.19 -5.26
N SER A 134 27.25 -6.28 -6.02
CA SER A 134 26.93 -4.91 -5.56
C SER A 134 26.08 -4.88 -4.30
N GLU A 135 25.23 -5.89 -4.10
CA GLU A 135 24.35 -6.03 -2.94
C GLU A 135 24.86 -7.08 -1.93
N SER A 136 25.98 -7.73 -2.19
CA SER A 136 26.52 -8.83 -1.39
C SER A 136 25.48 -9.91 -1.09
N SER A 137 24.74 -10.35 -2.13
CA SER A 137 23.60 -11.27 -2.00
C SER A 137 23.66 -12.42 -2.99
N TYR A 138 23.23 -13.63 -2.56
CA TYR A 138 22.67 -14.58 -3.51
C TYR A 138 21.42 -14.00 -4.13
N TYR A 139 21.21 -14.28 -5.40
CA TYR A 139 20.13 -13.76 -6.18
C TYR A 139 19.45 -14.86 -7.00
N ALA A 140 18.16 -15.00 -6.86
CA ALA A 140 17.34 -15.91 -7.64
C ALA A 140 16.19 -15.16 -8.28
N VAL A 141 15.81 -15.60 -9.47
CA VAL A 141 14.65 -15.08 -10.20
C VAL A 141 13.84 -16.24 -10.75
N GLU A 142 12.55 -16.12 -10.71
CA GLU A 142 11.60 -16.94 -11.46
C GLU A 142 10.80 -16.06 -12.39
N LEU A 143 10.62 -16.50 -13.63
CA LEU A 143 9.57 -16.01 -14.51
C LEU A 143 8.55 -17.12 -14.68
N ILE A 144 7.33 -16.90 -14.23
CA ILE A 144 6.27 -17.91 -14.21
C ILE A 144 5.08 -17.37 -14.97
N GLU A 145 4.78 -18.00 -16.12
CA GLU A 145 3.69 -17.57 -17.00
C GLU A 145 3.78 -16.08 -17.39
N GLY A 146 5.00 -15.53 -17.44
CA GLY A 146 5.30 -14.13 -17.75
C GLY A 146 5.43 -13.20 -16.54
N ASP A 147 5.15 -13.67 -15.32
CA ASP A 147 5.32 -12.90 -14.09
C ASP A 147 6.71 -13.12 -13.47
N LEU A 148 7.40 -12.02 -13.15
CA LEU A 148 8.77 -12.02 -12.65
C LEU A 148 8.80 -11.92 -11.12
N HIS A 149 9.57 -12.80 -10.47
CA HIS A 149 9.75 -12.87 -9.03
C HIS A 149 11.21 -12.90 -8.65
N GLU A 150 11.63 -12.00 -7.78
CA GLU A 150 13.03 -11.86 -7.37
C GLU A 150 13.22 -12.20 -5.89
N TYR A 151 14.31 -12.89 -5.59
CA TYR A 151 14.66 -13.30 -4.23
C TYR A 151 16.13 -12.99 -3.93
N ARG A 152 16.40 -12.50 -2.74
CA ARG A 152 17.75 -12.16 -2.28
C ARG A 152 18.02 -12.72 -0.91
N ARG A 153 19.27 -13.16 -0.70
CA ARG A 153 19.78 -13.56 0.60
C ARG A 153 21.21 -13.07 0.78
N PRO A 154 21.56 -12.42 1.90
CA PRO A 154 22.93 -11.99 2.13
C PRO A 154 23.94 -13.14 2.00
N LEU A 155 25.07 -12.85 1.37
CA LEU A 155 26.20 -13.77 1.28
C LEU A 155 26.80 -13.99 2.69
N PRO A 156 27.06 -15.23 3.11
CA PRO A 156 27.70 -15.50 4.39
C PRO A 156 29.15 -14.99 4.39
N ARG A 157 29.81 -14.97 3.24
CA ARG A 157 31.17 -14.42 3.04
C ARG A 157 31.33 -13.99 1.58
N LYS A 158 32.25 -13.05 1.33
CA LYS A 158 32.71 -12.72 -0.03
C LYS A 158 33.72 -13.76 -0.52
N SER A 159 33.68 -14.07 -1.80
CA SER A 159 34.59 -14.98 -2.50
C SER A 159 34.79 -14.47 -3.91
N ASP A 160 35.92 -14.85 -4.53
CA ASP A 160 36.14 -14.58 -5.95
C ASP A 160 35.25 -15.45 -6.85
N TRP A 161 34.90 -16.66 -6.38
CA TRP A 161 34.09 -17.62 -7.10
C TRP A 161 32.98 -18.14 -6.21
N TYR A 162 31.80 -18.24 -6.76
CA TYR A 162 30.59 -18.68 -6.05
C TYR A 162 29.98 -19.91 -6.73
N HIS A 163 29.77 -20.99 -5.99
CA HIS A 163 29.07 -22.16 -6.48
C HIS A 163 27.56 -21.98 -6.26
N VAL A 164 26.80 -21.98 -7.34
CA VAL A 164 25.33 -21.86 -7.31
C VAL A 164 24.70 -23.04 -8.06
N ALA A 165 23.51 -23.44 -7.63
CA ALA A 165 22.74 -24.47 -8.30
C ALA A 165 21.23 -24.22 -8.19
N VAL A 166 20.50 -24.76 -9.17
CA VAL A 166 19.05 -24.92 -9.14
C VAL A 166 18.76 -26.42 -9.11
N ALA A 167 17.99 -26.87 -8.10
CA ALA A 167 17.61 -28.28 -7.96
C ALA A 167 16.07 -28.42 -7.97
N LEU A 168 15.58 -29.30 -8.86
CA LEU A 168 14.17 -29.56 -9.07
C LEU A 168 13.73 -30.78 -8.23
N GLY A 169 13.06 -30.49 -7.09
CA GLY A 169 12.36 -31.51 -6.31
C GLY A 169 11.07 -31.96 -6.98
N LYS A 170 10.32 -32.85 -6.33
CA LYS A 170 9.00 -33.26 -6.80
C LYS A 170 8.01 -32.09 -6.75
N ASP A 171 7.95 -31.40 -5.59
CA ASP A 171 6.99 -30.35 -5.30
C ASP A 171 7.67 -29.02 -4.95
N CYS A 172 9.01 -28.97 -5.01
CA CYS A 172 9.77 -27.77 -4.65
C CYS A 172 10.89 -27.48 -5.64
N LEU A 173 11.26 -26.22 -5.71
CA LEU A 173 12.41 -25.66 -6.40
C LEU A 173 13.39 -25.20 -5.33
N ARG A 174 14.67 -25.55 -5.47
CA ARG A 174 15.73 -25.19 -4.54
C ARG A 174 16.77 -24.34 -5.23
N PHE A 175 17.06 -23.19 -4.66
CA PHE A 175 18.26 -22.43 -5.01
C PHE A 175 19.33 -22.74 -3.96
N GLN A 176 20.46 -23.24 -4.42
CA GLN A 176 21.48 -23.81 -3.57
C GLN A 176 22.81 -23.09 -3.75
N SER A 177 23.62 -23.13 -2.72
CA SER A 177 25.00 -22.69 -2.75
C SER A 177 25.90 -23.76 -2.13
N SER A 178 27.19 -23.69 -2.46
CA SER A 178 28.20 -24.60 -1.91
C SER A 178 29.50 -23.85 -1.69
N ASP A 179 30.29 -24.26 -0.70
CA ASP A 179 31.65 -23.78 -0.46
C ASP A 179 32.71 -24.48 -1.30
N ASP A 180 32.46 -25.74 -1.71
CA ASP A 180 33.41 -26.61 -2.37
C ASP A 180 32.92 -27.20 -3.71
N GLY A 181 31.70 -26.80 -4.12
CA GLY A 181 31.04 -27.33 -5.32
C GLY A 181 30.52 -28.75 -5.17
N LYS A 182 30.58 -29.37 -3.99
CA LYS A 182 30.18 -30.75 -3.73
C LYS A 182 29.04 -30.87 -2.71
N ALA A 183 29.16 -30.21 -1.58
CA ALA A 183 28.13 -30.18 -0.56
C ALA A 183 27.19 -28.97 -0.77
N TRP A 184 25.96 -29.26 -1.14
CA TRP A 184 24.96 -28.25 -1.50
C TRP A 184 24.01 -27.96 -0.34
N ALA A 185 23.82 -26.68 -0.02
CA ALA A 185 22.87 -26.19 0.95
C ALA A 185 21.81 -25.31 0.26
N SER A 186 20.53 -25.58 0.52
CA SER A 186 19.43 -24.75 0.02
C SER A 186 19.34 -23.46 0.81
N TRP A 187 19.59 -22.33 0.16
CA TRP A 187 19.40 -21.01 0.77
C TRP A 187 18.01 -20.45 0.50
N LEU A 188 17.31 -20.97 -0.53
CA LEU A 188 15.92 -20.66 -0.84
C LEU A 188 15.23 -21.92 -1.33
N VAL A 189 14.03 -22.16 -0.83
CA VAL A 189 13.14 -23.24 -1.27
C VAL A 189 11.80 -22.63 -1.63
N LEU A 190 11.34 -22.87 -2.85
CA LEU A 190 10.06 -22.38 -3.39
C LEU A 190 9.18 -23.56 -3.83
N GLU A 191 7.90 -23.34 -3.99
CA GLU A 191 7.01 -24.31 -4.63
C GLU A 191 7.37 -24.43 -6.11
N ARG A 192 7.45 -25.66 -6.61
CA ARG A 192 7.65 -25.90 -8.02
C ARG A 192 6.35 -25.67 -8.78
N PRO A 193 6.30 -24.71 -9.74
CA PRO A 193 5.11 -24.45 -10.52
C PRO A 193 4.59 -25.68 -11.26
N ASP A 194 3.27 -25.83 -11.40
CA ASP A 194 2.66 -26.99 -12.06
C ASP A 194 3.09 -27.13 -13.52
N ASN A 195 3.23 -26.01 -14.24
CA ASN A 195 3.71 -25.98 -15.63
C ASN A 195 5.20 -26.29 -15.76
N TRP A 196 5.98 -26.31 -14.65
CA TRP A 196 7.39 -26.72 -14.63
C TRP A 196 7.61 -28.18 -14.27
N LYS A 197 6.57 -28.97 -14.13
CA LYS A 197 6.68 -30.42 -13.88
C LYS A 197 7.27 -31.18 -15.07
N GLN A 198 7.14 -30.60 -16.29
CA GLN A 198 7.87 -31.09 -17.45
C GLN A 198 9.38 -30.72 -17.38
N PRO A 199 10.26 -31.43 -18.01
CA PRO A 199 11.67 -31.07 -18.07
C PRO A 199 11.90 -29.69 -18.70
N PRO A 200 12.90 -28.91 -18.23
CA PRO A 200 13.28 -27.68 -18.90
C PRO A 200 13.85 -27.98 -20.32
N SER A 201 13.59 -27.07 -21.25
CA SER A 201 14.00 -27.22 -22.64
C SER A 201 15.46 -26.84 -22.87
N LEU A 202 15.97 -25.83 -22.15
CA LEU A 202 17.33 -25.32 -22.30
C LEU A 202 18.03 -25.11 -20.96
N LEU A 203 19.35 -25.29 -20.98
CA LEU A 203 20.32 -24.75 -20.04
C LEU A 203 20.92 -23.49 -20.64
N ILE A 204 20.85 -22.37 -19.95
CA ILE A 204 21.40 -21.09 -20.40
C ILE A 204 22.42 -20.58 -19.38
N LEU A 205 23.57 -20.10 -19.86
CA LEU A 205 24.66 -19.58 -19.05
C LEU A 205 25.03 -18.18 -19.53
N GLY A 206 25.01 -17.20 -18.65
CA GLY A 206 25.43 -15.85 -18.97
C GLY A 206 24.45 -14.81 -18.48
N LYS A 207 24.33 -13.74 -19.22
CA LYS A 207 23.47 -12.61 -18.92
C LYS A 207 22.25 -12.61 -19.82
N GLY A 208 21.09 -12.86 -19.27
CA GLY A 208 19.83 -12.87 -20.01
C GLY A 208 18.76 -11.95 -19.45
N PHE A 209 19.00 -11.37 -18.29
CA PHE A 209 18.08 -10.49 -17.58
C PHE A 209 18.82 -9.26 -17.09
N SER A 210 18.25 -8.06 -17.30
CA SER A 210 18.73 -6.81 -16.73
C SER A 210 17.58 -6.09 -16.07
N ARG A 211 17.83 -5.55 -14.89
CA ARG A 211 16.91 -4.66 -14.22
C ARG A 211 17.27 -3.22 -14.62
N ASP A 212 16.37 -2.54 -15.28
CA ASP A 212 16.45 -1.08 -15.43
C ASP A 212 15.66 -0.44 -14.28
N GLU A 213 16.24 0.55 -13.63
CA GLU A 213 15.56 1.26 -12.54
C GLU A 213 14.37 2.03 -13.14
N GLY A 214 13.16 1.49 -12.99
CA GLY A 214 11.93 2.19 -13.25
C GLY A 214 10.99 1.65 -14.33
N GLU A 215 11.42 0.75 -15.24
CA GLU A 215 10.50 0.17 -16.23
C GLU A 215 10.76 -1.32 -16.47
N GLN A 216 9.70 -2.11 -16.36
CA GLN A 216 9.71 -3.56 -16.56
C GLN A 216 9.40 -3.92 -18.01
N HIS A 217 10.35 -3.79 -18.91
CA HIS A 217 10.20 -4.27 -20.28
C HIS A 217 11.26 -5.29 -20.62
N PHE A 218 10.86 -6.54 -20.84
CA PHE A 218 11.74 -7.68 -21.11
C PHE A 218 11.34 -8.31 -22.44
N THR A 219 12.08 -8.04 -23.49
CA THR A 219 11.75 -8.50 -24.86
C THR A 219 12.85 -9.21 -25.58
N ALA A 220 13.96 -9.63 -24.93
CA ALA A 220 14.94 -10.46 -25.59
C ALA A 220 14.28 -11.75 -26.13
N PRO A 221 14.66 -12.24 -27.32
CA PRO A 221 13.89 -13.27 -28.02
C PRO A 221 13.62 -14.55 -27.23
N ARG A 222 14.48 -14.91 -26.26
CA ARG A 222 14.27 -16.08 -25.40
C ARG A 222 13.96 -15.73 -23.95
N LEU A 223 14.51 -14.66 -23.43
CA LEU A 223 14.39 -14.30 -22.01
C LEU A 223 13.56 -13.04 -21.80
N ASN A 224 12.76 -12.64 -22.78
CA ASN A 224 11.83 -11.51 -22.75
C ASN A 224 12.44 -10.20 -22.23
N ASN A 225 13.59 -9.81 -22.79
CA ASN A 225 14.27 -8.60 -22.34
C ASN A 225 14.25 -7.52 -23.43
N ASP A 226 13.85 -6.31 -23.10
CA ASP A 226 14.04 -5.14 -23.93
C ASP A 226 15.17 -4.29 -23.36
N PHE A 227 16.28 -4.20 -24.12
CA PHE A 227 17.47 -3.53 -23.65
C PHE A 227 17.83 -2.36 -24.53
N THR A 228 18.02 -1.22 -23.89
CA THR A 228 18.71 -0.09 -24.47
C THR A 228 20.19 -0.19 -24.08
N ASP A 229 21.10 0.05 -25.05
CA ASP A 229 22.55 -0.01 -24.81
C ASP A 229 23.01 1.13 -23.89
N ARG A 230 22.87 0.94 -22.59
CA ARG A 230 23.21 1.90 -21.54
C ARG A 230 24.09 1.25 -20.47
N GLY A 231 24.90 2.07 -19.81
CA GLY A 231 25.74 1.65 -18.67
C GLY A 231 27.11 1.09 -19.03
N PRO A 232 27.94 0.83 -18.03
CA PRO A 232 29.31 0.36 -18.25
C PRO A 232 29.34 -1.07 -18.78
N ARG A 233 30.36 -1.36 -19.54
CA ARG A 233 30.71 -2.70 -20.00
C ARG A 233 31.36 -3.47 -18.86
N THR A 234 30.96 -4.70 -18.65
CA THR A 234 31.44 -5.55 -17.56
C THR A 234 31.77 -6.96 -18.04
N VAL A 235 32.64 -7.65 -17.30
CA VAL A 235 33.09 -9.01 -17.62
C VAL A 235 32.78 -9.94 -16.45
N SER A 236 32.04 -11.01 -16.73
CA SER A 236 31.79 -12.11 -15.78
C SER A 236 32.30 -13.43 -16.34
N LEU A 237 32.64 -14.34 -15.43
CA LEU A 237 33.18 -15.65 -15.79
C LEU A 237 32.31 -16.77 -15.21
N ILE A 238 32.18 -17.88 -15.97
CA ILE A 238 31.48 -19.11 -15.54
C ILE A 238 32.38 -20.33 -15.82
N ARG A 239 32.45 -21.24 -14.85
CA ARG A 239 33.16 -22.52 -15.00
C ARG A 239 32.43 -23.64 -14.26
N ASP A 240 32.95 -24.88 -14.40
CA ASP A 240 32.52 -26.05 -13.67
C ASP A 240 31.00 -26.28 -13.70
N VAL A 241 30.43 -26.27 -14.92
CA VAL A 241 29.00 -26.50 -15.12
C VAL A 241 28.71 -28.00 -15.00
N ALA A 242 27.74 -28.34 -14.16
CA ALA A 242 27.31 -29.72 -13.97
C ALA A 242 25.78 -29.82 -14.03
N VAL A 243 25.30 -30.88 -14.68
CA VAL A 243 23.87 -31.22 -14.69
C VAL A 243 23.70 -32.67 -14.32
N GLU A 244 22.85 -32.97 -13.35
CA GLU A 244 22.69 -34.31 -12.80
C GLU A 244 21.25 -34.66 -12.48
N ARG A 245 21.00 -35.97 -12.30
CA ARG A 245 19.73 -36.48 -11.76
C ARG A 245 19.87 -36.65 -10.26
N LEU A 246 18.85 -36.21 -9.52
CA LEU A 246 18.74 -36.51 -8.10
C LEU A 246 18.13 -37.88 -7.86
N THR A 247 18.53 -38.52 -6.77
CA THR A 247 17.89 -39.75 -6.29
C THR A 247 16.46 -39.52 -5.86
N GLY A 248 15.66 -40.58 -5.72
CA GLY A 248 14.27 -40.48 -5.30
C GLY A 248 14.11 -39.79 -3.96
N ASP A 249 15.04 -39.93 -3.02
CA ASP A 249 15.02 -39.29 -1.70
C ASP A 249 15.45 -37.84 -1.76
N GLU A 250 16.44 -37.49 -2.57
CA GLU A 250 16.85 -36.09 -2.77
C GLU A 250 15.75 -35.24 -3.45
N ARG A 251 14.84 -35.86 -4.18
CA ARG A 251 13.70 -35.20 -4.79
C ARG A 251 12.58 -34.88 -3.80
N LYS A 252 12.54 -35.53 -2.64
CA LYS A 252 11.49 -35.29 -1.63
C LYS A 252 11.71 -33.97 -0.91
N THR A 253 10.63 -33.28 -0.62
CA THR A 253 10.67 -32.10 0.25
C THR A 253 10.81 -32.56 1.70
N THR A 254 11.88 -32.16 2.35
CA THR A 254 12.14 -32.48 3.77
C THR A 254 11.21 -31.67 4.68
N THR A 255 11.09 -32.08 5.95
CA THR A 255 10.31 -31.33 6.95
C THR A 255 10.89 -29.91 7.15
N ALA A 256 12.22 -29.76 7.13
CA ALA A 256 12.86 -28.45 7.25
C ALA A 256 12.57 -27.56 6.04
N GLU A 257 12.59 -28.12 4.84
CA GLU A 257 12.24 -27.37 3.62
C GLU A 257 10.75 -27.03 3.57
N ARG A 258 9.87 -27.93 4.02
CA ARG A 258 8.44 -27.61 4.16
C ARG A 258 8.23 -26.42 5.08
N LYS A 259 8.90 -26.39 6.21
CA LYS A 259 8.89 -25.27 7.12
C LYS A 259 9.43 -23.99 6.46
N GLN A 260 10.52 -24.09 5.72
CA GLN A 260 11.08 -22.96 4.98
C GLN A 260 10.13 -22.45 3.89
N LEU A 261 9.43 -23.33 3.16
CA LEU A 261 8.38 -22.95 2.22
C LEU A 261 7.27 -22.14 2.93
N ASP A 262 6.77 -22.66 4.05
CA ASP A 262 5.74 -21.98 4.82
C ASP A 262 6.23 -20.64 5.38
N GLU A 263 7.52 -20.50 5.70
CA GLU A 263 8.13 -19.25 6.18
C GLU A 263 8.40 -18.26 5.04
N THR A 264 8.77 -18.71 3.87
CA THR A 264 9.06 -17.85 2.71
C THR A 264 7.78 -17.39 2.02
N MET A 265 6.79 -18.28 1.93
CA MET A 265 5.53 -18.06 1.26
C MET A 265 4.44 -17.59 2.25
N GLY A 266 4.58 -16.42 2.80
CA GLY A 266 3.62 -15.85 3.72
C GLY A 266 4.14 -14.57 4.33
N ASP A 267 3.63 -14.19 5.51
CA ASP A 267 4.08 -13.03 6.28
C ASP A 267 5.01 -13.47 7.43
N PRO A 268 6.33 -13.65 7.21
CA PRO A 268 7.22 -14.12 8.26
C PRO A 268 7.38 -13.13 9.42
N LEU A 269 7.35 -11.84 9.16
CA LEU A 269 7.44 -10.80 10.19
C LEU A 269 6.15 -10.74 10.99
N GLY A 270 5.00 -10.75 10.32
CA GLY A 270 3.69 -10.79 10.96
C GLY A 270 3.51 -12.07 11.79
N ARG A 271 3.91 -13.24 11.29
CA ARG A 271 3.85 -14.48 12.09
C ARG A 271 4.70 -14.41 13.36
N LYS A 272 5.87 -13.77 13.29
CA LYS A 272 6.73 -13.58 14.47
C LYS A 272 6.00 -12.75 15.54
N GLU A 273 5.39 -11.62 15.17
CA GLU A 273 4.62 -10.78 16.08
C GLU A 273 3.38 -11.51 16.63
N LEU A 274 2.63 -12.20 15.77
CA LEU A 274 1.41 -12.93 16.16
C LEU A 274 1.69 -14.13 17.07
N SER A 275 2.87 -14.75 16.97
CA SER A 275 3.29 -15.87 17.82
C SER A 275 3.75 -15.46 19.22
N ALA A 276 4.02 -14.18 19.46
CA ALA A 276 4.37 -13.66 20.77
C ALA A 276 3.24 -13.90 21.79
N ALA A 277 3.57 -14.11 23.06
CA ALA A 277 2.56 -14.27 24.11
C ALA A 277 1.74 -12.98 24.33
N THR A 278 2.34 -11.83 24.12
CA THR A 278 1.72 -10.50 24.24
C THR A 278 1.08 -10.05 22.93
N ASP A 279 0.24 -9.03 23.00
CA ASP A 279 -0.20 -8.32 21.80
C ASP A 279 0.98 -7.62 21.13
N PRO A 280 0.96 -7.42 19.79
CA PRO A 280 1.89 -6.55 19.11
C PRO A 280 1.90 -5.15 19.72
N SER A 281 3.03 -4.46 19.63
CA SER A 281 3.19 -3.08 20.12
C SER A 281 3.91 -2.22 19.10
N PHE A 282 3.78 -0.90 19.23
CA PHE A 282 4.56 0.02 18.41
C PHE A 282 6.07 -0.26 18.49
N ALA A 283 6.57 -0.53 19.71
CA ALA A 283 8.00 -0.80 19.93
C ALA A 283 8.47 -2.09 19.23
N SER A 284 7.69 -3.18 19.28
CA SER A 284 8.06 -4.42 18.60
C SER A 284 8.01 -4.26 17.08
N VAL A 285 6.94 -3.70 16.54
CA VAL A 285 6.73 -3.54 15.09
C VAL A 285 7.70 -2.53 14.48
N SER A 286 7.93 -1.38 15.11
CA SER A 286 8.84 -0.35 14.60
C SER A 286 10.31 -0.75 14.58
N SER A 287 10.67 -1.86 15.25
CA SER A 287 12.05 -2.36 15.32
C SER A 287 12.58 -2.95 14.00
N TYR A 288 11.70 -3.32 13.09
CA TYR A 288 12.10 -3.90 11.79
C TYR A 288 12.69 -2.88 10.81
N PHE A 289 12.53 -1.60 11.14
CA PHE A 289 12.94 -0.53 10.28
C PHE A 289 13.27 0.73 11.08
N THR A 290 14.46 1.29 10.88
CA THR A 290 14.99 2.31 11.80
C THR A 290 14.82 3.75 11.32
N ALA A 291 14.61 4.02 10.04
CA ALA A 291 14.49 5.39 9.55
C ALA A 291 13.73 5.49 8.22
N MET A 292 12.76 6.36 8.17
CA MET A 292 12.23 6.88 6.91
C MET A 292 13.25 7.81 6.26
N LYS A 293 13.53 7.59 4.99
CA LYS A 293 14.57 8.35 4.29
C LYS A 293 14.08 9.65 3.67
N ARG A 294 12.77 9.84 3.49
CA ARG A 294 12.21 11.00 2.78
C ARG A 294 10.88 11.46 3.37
N PRO A 295 10.82 11.86 4.67
CA PRO A 295 9.59 12.41 5.22
C PRO A 295 9.29 13.75 4.55
N ARG A 296 8.04 13.92 4.08
CA ARG A 296 7.51 15.15 3.50
C ARG A 296 6.19 15.45 4.17
N GLU A 297 5.87 16.72 4.32
CA GLU A 297 4.61 17.17 4.89
C GLU A 297 4.03 18.29 4.02
N ALA A 298 2.74 18.20 3.68
CA ALA A 298 2.01 19.29 3.05
C ALA A 298 1.44 20.21 4.12
N LEU A 299 1.59 21.51 3.95
CA LEU A 299 1.05 22.53 4.87
C LEU A 299 0.22 23.52 4.07
N GLY A 300 -1.03 23.73 4.52
CA GLY A 300 -2.01 24.58 3.87
C GLY A 300 -3.14 24.96 4.82
N ALA A 301 -4.18 25.53 4.26
CA ALA A 301 -5.45 25.74 4.94
C ALA A 301 -6.38 24.55 4.67
N LYS A 302 -7.40 24.35 5.54
CA LYS A 302 -8.49 23.38 5.25
C LYS A 302 -9.20 23.79 3.97
N ASP A 303 -9.41 22.83 3.09
CA ASP A 303 -10.06 23.01 1.78
C ASP A 303 -9.35 24.05 0.89
N GLY A 304 -8.06 24.32 1.14
CA GLY A 304 -7.28 25.33 0.43
C GLY A 304 -6.67 24.80 -0.87
N PRO A 305 -6.79 25.53 -2.00
CA PRO A 305 -6.22 25.07 -3.28
C PRO A 305 -4.69 25.26 -3.36
N ASP A 306 -4.10 25.85 -2.33
CA ASP A 306 -2.68 26.11 -2.22
C ASP A 306 -2.11 25.35 -1.02
N GLU A 307 -1.05 24.57 -1.23
CA GLU A 307 -0.29 23.91 -0.19
C GLU A 307 1.19 23.86 -0.56
N PHE A 308 2.08 23.99 0.40
CA PHE A 308 3.51 23.85 0.18
C PHE A 308 4.06 22.65 0.92
N ILE A 309 5.08 22.04 0.36
CA ILE A 309 5.70 20.82 0.90
C ILE A 309 6.95 21.17 1.71
N VAL A 310 7.03 20.66 2.93
CA VAL A 310 8.25 20.65 3.74
C VAL A 310 9.07 19.42 3.36
N MET A 311 10.18 19.65 2.66
CA MET A 311 11.04 18.61 2.12
C MET A 311 11.87 17.92 3.23
N PRO A 312 12.52 16.77 2.97
CA PRO A 312 13.32 16.06 3.96
C PRO A 312 14.44 16.88 4.60
N ASP A 313 15.01 17.84 3.87
CA ASP A 313 16.03 18.78 4.35
C ASP A 313 15.45 20.04 4.96
N SER A 314 14.13 20.09 5.19
CA SER A 314 13.36 21.26 5.61
C SER A 314 13.37 22.47 4.67
N SER A 315 13.77 22.28 3.40
CA SER A 315 13.44 23.24 2.34
C SER A 315 11.93 23.22 2.08
N LEU A 316 11.41 24.28 1.49
CA LEU A 316 10.00 24.47 1.19
C LEU A 316 9.79 24.43 -0.32
N LYS A 317 8.89 23.56 -0.78
CA LYS A 317 8.52 23.49 -2.20
C LYS A 317 7.15 24.12 -2.39
N PHE A 318 7.07 25.14 -3.24
CA PHE A 318 5.87 25.87 -3.65
C PHE A 318 5.59 25.56 -5.13
N GLY A 319 4.78 24.58 -5.42
CA GLY A 319 4.69 24.03 -6.77
C GLY A 319 6.07 23.57 -7.27
N GLU A 320 6.59 24.19 -8.35
CA GLU A 320 7.91 23.87 -8.89
C GLU A 320 9.04 24.74 -8.31
N VAL A 321 8.74 25.66 -7.39
CA VAL A 321 9.70 26.60 -6.82
C VAL A 321 10.15 26.11 -5.45
N GLU A 322 11.47 26.11 -5.17
CA GLU A 322 12.03 25.72 -3.88
C GLU A 322 12.67 26.93 -3.17
N GLY A 323 12.40 27.06 -1.87
CA GLY A 323 13.03 28.04 -0.99
C GLY A 323 13.64 27.39 0.24
N ARG A 324 14.80 27.86 0.70
CA ARG A 324 15.47 27.25 1.86
C ARG A 324 16.34 28.24 2.64
N PHE A 325 16.54 27.92 3.90
CA PHE A 325 17.55 28.62 4.70
C PHE A 325 18.96 28.09 4.41
N GLU A 326 19.90 29.05 4.32
CA GLU A 326 21.33 28.79 4.19
C GLU A 326 22.10 29.61 5.24
N ILE A 327 23.23 29.07 5.69
CA ILE A 327 24.07 29.67 6.74
C ILE A 327 25.54 29.67 6.32
N GLY A 328 26.29 30.66 6.77
CA GLY A 328 27.76 30.79 6.61
C GLY A 328 28.18 31.51 5.36
N ALA A 329 29.53 31.62 5.18
CA ALA A 329 30.16 32.19 4.01
C ALA A 329 31.31 31.28 3.57
N PRO A 330 31.18 30.48 2.50
CA PRO A 330 30.06 30.48 1.55
C PRO A 330 28.76 29.93 2.16
N ALA A 331 27.64 30.46 1.69
CA ALA A 331 26.33 30.03 2.14
C ALA A 331 26.06 28.54 1.80
N ALA A 332 25.55 27.78 2.74
CA ALA A 332 25.23 26.38 2.57
C ALA A 332 23.90 26.03 3.26
N PRO A 333 23.07 25.07 2.71
CA PRO A 333 21.79 24.70 3.27
C PRO A 333 21.87 24.34 4.76
N VAL A 334 20.89 24.77 5.54
CA VAL A 334 20.78 24.42 6.96
C VAL A 334 20.53 22.94 7.14
N GLY A 335 19.69 22.35 6.31
CA GLY A 335 19.36 20.93 6.33
C GLY A 335 20.15 20.09 5.33
N GLU A 336 20.28 18.79 5.60
CA GLU A 336 20.86 17.80 4.71
C GLU A 336 19.76 16.85 4.21
N SER A 337 19.88 16.37 2.96
CA SER A 337 18.84 15.63 2.22
C SER A 337 18.36 14.32 2.87
N ASN A 338 19.05 13.82 3.90
CA ASN A 338 18.71 12.56 4.57
C ASN A 338 18.66 12.66 6.09
N CYS A 339 18.76 13.85 6.65
CA CYS A 339 18.92 14.03 8.09
C CYS A 339 18.02 15.13 8.63
N CYS A 340 16.79 14.79 8.97
CA CYS A 340 16.01 15.67 9.83
C CYS A 340 15.25 14.89 10.89
N SER A 341 15.32 15.42 12.11
CA SER A 341 14.31 15.10 13.10
C SER A 341 13.18 16.09 12.91
N LYS A 342 12.02 15.60 12.47
CA LYS A 342 10.81 16.40 12.34
C LYS A 342 9.77 15.93 13.34
N LYS A 343 8.97 16.85 13.84
CA LYS A 343 7.79 16.58 14.65
C LYS A 343 6.72 17.64 14.37
N LEU A 344 5.48 17.33 14.67
CA LEU A 344 4.41 18.31 14.62
C LEU A 344 4.38 19.17 15.89
N TYR A 345 4.03 20.43 15.74
CA TYR A 345 3.84 21.36 16.85
C TYR A 345 2.72 20.83 17.75
N GLN A 346 2.98 20.79 19.07
CA GLN A 346 2.11 20.15 20.06
C GLN A 346 1.74 18.69 19.75
N GLY A 347 2.55 18.02 18.92
CA GLY A 347 2.44 16.59 18.59
C GLY A 347 1.51 16.25 17.43
N TYR A 348 0.57 17.14 17.01
CA TYR A 348 -0.46 16.77 16.01
C TYR A 348 -0.92 17.91 15.08
N LEU A 349 -0.59 19.16 15.39
CA LEU A 349 -1.00 20.28 14.55
C LEU A 349 -0.17 20.31 13.26
N PRO A 350 -0.72 20.63 12.08
CA PRO A 350 0.02 20.67 10.82
C PRO A 350 0.93 21.90 10.76
N ILE A 351 1.89 21.92 11.64
CA ILE A 351 2.97 22.90 11.82
C ILE A 351 4.22 22.10 12.10
N VAL A 352 5.20 22.16 11.23
CA VAL A 352 6.40 21.31 11.30
C VAL A 352 7.49 21.98 12.12
N VAL A 353 8.07 21.23 13.05
CA VAL A 353 9.29 21.60 13.77
C VAL A 353 10.41 20.66 13.34
N ALA A 354 11.35 21.16 12.56
CA ALA A 354 12.49 20.42 12.03
C ALA A 354 13.79 20.83 12.74
N THR A 355 14.64 19.87 13.12
CA THR A 355 15.90 20.12 13.79
C THR A 355 17.08 19.54 13.02
N HIS A 356 18.15 20.32 12.90
CA HIS A 356 19.38 19.99 12.20
C HIS A 356 20.60 20.35 13.03
N GLN A 357 21.75 19.80 12.65
CA GLN A 357 23.05 20.23 13.17
C GLN A 357 23.86 20.81 12.01
N ARG A 358 24.30 22.08 12.12
CA ARG A 358 25.06 22.73 11.07
C ARG A 358 26.17 23.62 11.66
N ASP A 359 27.38 23.38 11.20
CA ASP A 359 28.57 24.19 11.56
C ASP A 359 28.73 24.42 13.08
N GLY A 360 28.35 23.38 13.88
CA GLY A 360 28.41 23.44 15.33
C GLY A 360 27.24 24.17 16.00
N PHE A 361 26.22 24.60 15.24
CA PHE A 361 24.94 25.07 15.77
C PHE A 361 23.89 23.93 15.80
N ALA A 362 23.04 23.97 16.80
CA ALA A 362 21.73 23.27 16.71
C ALA A 362 20.74 24.25 16.06
N CYS A 363 20.19 23.83 14.92
CA CYS A 363 19.26 24.63 14.12
C CYS A 363 17.85 24.05 14.28
N GLU A 364 16.86 24.89 14.65
CA GLU A 364 15.47 24.51 14.71
C GLU A 364 14.65 25.41 13.78
N GLN A 365 13.91 24.80 12.85
CA GLN A 365 12.92 25.50 12.03
C GLN A 365 11.52 25.19 12.51
N THR A 366 10.71 26.23 12.79
CA THR A 366 9.27 26.11 13.00
C THR A 366 8.58 26.65 11.76
N ILE A 367 7.78 25.83 11.08
CA ILE A 367 7.20 26.10 9.76
C ILE A 367 5.69 25.94 9.85
N ALA A 368 4.92 26.97 9.52
CA ALA A 368 3.47 26.94 9.49
C ALA A 368 2.91 27.50 8.19
N GLY A 369 1.83 26.89 7.69
CA GLY A 369 0.98 27.48 6.66
C GLY A 369 0.05 28.49 7.29
N TRP A 370 0.07 29.73 6.83
CA TRP A 370 -0.78 30.81 7.34
C TRP A 370 -1.49 31.53 6.21
N SER A 371 -2.76 31.78 6.41
CA SER A 371 -3.55 32.74 5.63
C SER A 371 -4.50 33.49 6.56
N PRO A 372 -4.97 34.69 6.20
CA PRO A 372 -5.95 35.38 7.01
C PRO A 372 -7.18 34.50 7.31
N GLN A 373 -7.44 34.22 8.58
CA GLN A 373 -8.51 33.33 9.08
C GLN A 373 -8.40 31.87 8.66
N LEU A 374 -7.23 31.45 8.12
CA LEU A 374 -7.01 30.11 7.54
C LEU A 374 -8.12 29.69 6.58
N SER A 375 -8.51 30.63 5.75
CA SER A 375 -9.56 30.43 4.75
C SER A 375 -8.99 29.95 3.42
N ALA A 376 -9.62 28.97 2.81
CA ALA A 376 -9.34 28.53 1.45
C ALA A 376 -9.43 29.64 0.39
N ASP A 377 -10.19 30.71 0.68
CA ASP A 377 -10.41 31.82 -0.26
C ASP A 377 -9.36 32.95 -0.09
N THR A 378 -8.32 32.77 0.74
CA THR A 378 -7.28 33.76 1.01
C THR A 378 -5.89 33.23 0.68
N PRO A 379 -4.97 34.09 0.17
CA PRO A 379 -3.63 33.66 -0.22
C PRO A 379 -2.84 33.05 0.93
N LEU A 380 -2.27 31.87 0.68
CA LEU A 380 -1.40 31.14 1.60
C LEU A 380 0.00 31.73 1.63
N SER A 381 0.61 31.75 2.81
CA SER A 381 2.04 32.01 3.02
C SER A 381 2.66 30.98 3.95
N ALA A 382 3.88 30.56 3.68
CA ALA A 382 4.69 29.89 4.68
C ALA A 382 5.26 30.93 5.65
N VAL A 383 5.09 30.73 6.94
CA VAL A 383 5.76 31.53 7.98
C VAL A 383 6.77 30.65 8.69
N VAL A 384 8.03 31.09 8.70
CA VAL A 384 9.13 30.27 9.18
C VAL A 384 9.99 31.03 10.18
N ARG A 385 10.27 30.40 11.31
CA ARG A 385 11.31 30.80 12.25
C ARG A 385 12.48 29.84 12.16
N LEU A 386 13.69 30.35 11.93
CA LEU A 386 14.92 29.60 12.13
C LEU A 386 15.61 30.09 13.40
N THR A 387 15.85 29.17 14.34
CA THR A 387 16.57 29.42 15.58
C THR A 387 17.93 28.72 15.53
N LEU A 388 19.01 29.45 15.72
CA LEU A 388 20.35 28.92 15.90
C LEU A 388 20.69 28.91 17.39
N SER A 389 21.09 27.76 17.93
CA SER A 389 21.57 27.63 19.30
C SER A 389 23.06 27.29 19.25
N ASN A 390 23.87 28.08 19.91
CA ASN A 390 25.30 27.93 20.01
C ASN A 390 25.71 27.18 21.29
N PRO A 391 26.10 25.91 21.23
CA PRO A 391 26.52 25.16 22.40
C PRO A 391 27.92 25.51 22.90
N GLY A 392 28.68 26.29 22.14
CA GLY A 392 30.03 26.77 22.51
C GLY A 392 29.96 27.86 23.57
N SER A 393 31.10 28.20 24.14
CA SER A 393 31.22 29.23 25.16
C SER A 393 31.42 30.66 24.61
N GLU A 394 31.82 30.80 23.35
CA GLU A 394 32.10 32.07 22.72
C GLU A 394 30.94 32.51 21.80
N SER A 395 30.74 33.84 21.72
CA SER A 395 29.79 34.42 20.76
C SER A 395 30.29 34.23 19.33
N ARG A 396 29.39 33.92 18.43
CA ARG A 396 29.67 33.74 16.99
C ARG A 396 28.79 34.64 16.14
N LYS A 397 29.40 35.30 15.16
CA LYS A 397 28.69 36.06 14.11
C LYS A 397 28.44 35.17 12.91
N GLU A 398 27.19 35.12 12.46
CA GLU A 398 26.80 34.28 11.32
C GLU A 398 25.97 35.10 10.32
N GLN A 399 26.20 34.76 9.06
CA GLN A 399 25.34 35.21 7.96
C GLN A 399 24.29 34.15 7.68
N ILE A 400 23.03 34.54 7.65
CA ILE A 400 21.89 33.69 7.35
C ILE A 400 21.20 34.27 6.13
N GLN A 401 20.75 33.41 5.24
CA GLN A 401 19.87 33.83 4.16
C GLN A 401 18.74 32.83 3.94
N PHE A 402 17.60 33.34 3.52
CA PHE A 402 16.56 32.54 2.90
C PHE A 402 16.65 32.74 1.39
N ALA A 403 16.99 31.67 0.69
CA ALA A 403 17.20 31.70 -0.76
C ALA A 403 15.99 31.07 -1.46
N ALA A 404 15.35 31.84 -2.34
CA ALA A 404 14.35 31.35 -3.30
C ALA A 404 14.77 31.81 -4.71
N PRO A 405 14.32 31.18 -5.79
CA PRO A 405 14.64 31.61 -7.14
C PRO A 405 14.31 33.10 -7.34
N SER A 406 15.30 33.88 -7.76
CA SER A 406 15.20 35.31 -8.00
C SER A 406 15.00 36.21 -6.74
N SER A 407 15.12 35.66 -5.54
CA SER A 407 15.05 36.45 -4.29
C SER A 407 15.91 35.84 -3.19
N VAL A 408 16.56 36.70 -2.42
CA VAL A 408 17.33 36.31 -1.24
C VAL A 408 17.06 37.32 -0.11
N VAL A 409 16.63 36.80 1.04
CA VAL A 409 16.45 37.58 2.25
C VAL A 409 17.63 37.30 3.18
N HIS A 410 18.32 38.33 3.69
CA HIS A 410 19.58 38.20 4.45
C HIS A 410 19.47 38.70 5.89
N TRP A 411 20.17 38.02 6.79
CA TRP A 411 20.38 38.45 8.18
C TRP A 411 21.85 38.32 8.56
N GLU A 412 22.32 39.28 9.36
CA GLU A 412 23.55 39.15 10.16
C GLU A 412 23.16 39.01 11.62
N VAL A 413 23.54 37.90 12.26
CA VAL A 413 23.21 37.65 13.66
C VAL A 413 24.44 37.35 14.47
N GLU A 414 24.43 37.77 15.72
CA GLU A 414 25.44 37.37 16.71
C GLU A 414 24.76 36.41 17.70
N VAL A 415 25.22 35.12 17.71
CA VAL A 415 24.67 34.08 18.57
C VAL A 415 25.57 33.94 19.79
N PRO A 416 25.12 34.34 20.98
CA PRO A 416 25.93 34.26 22.20
C PRO A 416 26.36 32.83 22.52
N GLY A 417 27.51 32.68 23.18
CA GLY A 417 27.96 31.38 23.70
C GLY A 417 26.95 30.83 24.71
N GLY A 418 26.49 29.60 24.56
CA GLY A 418 25.43 28.98 25.35
C GLY A 418 24.05 29.60 25.12
N GLY A 419 23.88 30.52 24.16
CA GLY A 419 22.61 31.19 23.85
C GLY A 419 22.05 30.80 22.48
N SER A 420 20.96 31.47 22.11
CA SER A 420 20.29 31.27 20.81
C SER A 420 19.85 32.61 20.21
N GLN A 421 19.69 32.62 18.89
CA GLN A 421 19.17 33.73 18.11
C GLN A 421 18.24 33.24 17.03
N SER A 422 17.16 33.99 16.76
CA SER A 422 16.16 33.59 15.75
C SER A 422 16.03 34.62 14.65
N VAL A 423 15.72 34.16 13.45
CA VAL A 423 15.31 34.94 12.28
C VAL A 423 13.98 34.42 11.75
N TYR A 424 13.24 35.33 11.09
CA TYR A 424 11.86 35.06 10.70
C TYR A 424 11.61 35.51 9.27
N VAL A 425 10.91 34.70 8.50
CA VAL A 425 10.53 34.99 7.12
C VAL A 425 9.07 34.61 6.85
N SER A 426 8.41 35.42 6.01
CA SER A 426 7.12 35.09 5.41
C SER A 426 7.32 34.91 3.91
N VAL A 427 6.83 33.78 3.36
CA VAL A 427 7.02 33.43 1.95
C VAL A 427 5.62 33.20 1.35
N PRO A 428 5.12 34.13 0.49
CA PRO A 428 3.83 33.92 -0.19
C PRO A 428 3.88 32.72 -1.15
N PHE A 429 2.89 31.84 -1.10
CA PHE A 429 2.80 30.66 -1.98
C PHE A 429 2.81 31.03 -3.46
N ALA A 430 1.95 31.98 -3.85
CA ALA A 430 1.78 32.40 -5.25
C ALA A 430 3.00 33.12 -5.84
N ASN A 431 3.89 33.65 -4.99
CA ASN A 431 5.10 34.38 -5.42
C ASN A 431 6.21 34.24 -4.38
N PRO A 432 6.92 33.11 -4.32
CA PRO A 432 8.00 32.89 -3.36
C PRO A 432 9.16 33.90 -3.48
N ALA A 433 9.28 34.58 -4.62
CA ALA A 433 10.26 35.64 -4.83
C ALA A 433 9.93 36.92 -4.01
N ALA A 434 8.72 37.06 -3.51
CA ALA A 434 8.30 38.14 -2.60
C ALA A 434 8.50 37.77 -1.10
N ALA A 435 9.39 36.82 -0.81
CA ALA A 435 9.76 36.51 0.57
C ALA A 435 10.27 37.75 1.30
N GLU A 436 9.81 37.97 2.53
CA GLU A 436 10.12 39.14 3.33
C GLU A 436 10.48 38.78 4.78
N GLN A 437 11.32 39.58 5.38
CA GLN A 437 11.57 39.50 6.82
C GLN A 437 10.31 39.92 7.57
N ILE A 438 9.98 39.17 8.61
CA ILE A 438 8.98 39.57 9.60
C ILE A 438 9.62 39.62 10.99
N ASP A 439 8.98 40.26 11.94
CA ASP A 439 9.48 40.29 13.33
C ASP A 439 8.91 39.10 14.15
N ALA A 440 9.45 38.92 15.34
CA ALA A 440 9.04 37.85 16.25
C ALA A 440 7.54 37.95 16.63
N ALA A 441 7.05 39.16 16.83
CA ALA A 441 5.65 39.37 17.23
C ALA A 441 4.68 38.92 16.11
N THR A 442 4.96 39.31 14.88
CA THR A 442 4.19 38.91 13.69
C THR A 442 4.24 37.38 13.47
N PHE A 443 5.41 36.78 13.66
CA PHE A 443 5.53 35.32 13.57
C PHE A 443 4.69 34.62 14.66
N ASP A 444 4.82 35.04 15.91
CA ASP A 444 4.13 34.43 17.06
C ASP A 444 2.60 34.62 16.94
N GLU A 445 2.12 35.77 16.45
CA GLU A 445 0.72 36.03 16.16
C GLU A 445 0.20 35.00 15.14
N ARG A 446 0.83 34.88 13.96
CA ARG A 446 0.43 33.97 12.88
C ARG A 446 0.51 32.50 13.29
N LEU A 447 1.54 32.11 14.05
CA LEU A 447 1.68 30.77 14.60
C LEU A 447 0.53 30.43 15.56
N ASN A 448 0.19 31.37 16.46
CA ASN A 448 -0.88 31.17 17.42
C ASN A 448 -2.27 31.14 16.76
N GLU A 449 -2.50 31.98 15.74
CA GLU A 449 -3.73 31.93 14.93
C GLU A 449 -3.87 30.56 14.25
N THR A 450 -2.83 30.09 13.56
CA THR A 450 -2.81 28.78 12.90
C THR A 450 -3.07 27.66 13.90
N ALA A 451 -2.34 27.63 15.01
CA ALA A 451 -2.48 26.58 16.02
C ALA A 451 -3.87 26.62 16.69
N GLY A 452 -4.38 27.79 16.98
CA GLY A 452 -5.71 28.00 17.59
C GLY A 452 -6.83 27.54 16.66
N TRP A 453 -6.73 27.89 15.39
CA TRP A 453 -7.71 27.52 14.38
C TRP A 453 -7.81 25.99 14.19
N TRP A 454 -6.68 25.31 13.98
CA TRP A 454 -6.65 23.86 13.84
C TRP A 454 -7.16 23.13 15.08
N LYS A 455 -6.82 23.60 16.30
CA LYS A 455 -7.40 23.04 17.52
C LYS A 455 -8.92 23.19 17.56
N GLY A 456 -9.41 24.35 17.20
CA GLY A 456 -10.84 24.61 17.13
C GLY A 456 -11.54 23.71 16.13
N GLU A 457 -10.96 23.54 14.94
CA GLU A 457 -11.52 22.71 13.88
C GLU A 457 -11.58 21.24 14.30
N LEU A 458 -10.46 20.67 14.72
CA LEU A 458 -10.37 19.25 15.11
C LEU A 458 -11.22 18.92 16.36
N SER A 459 -11.56 19.91 17.20
CA SER A 459 -12.41 19.72 18.37
C SER A 459 -13.92 19.63 18.08
N LYS A 460 -14.35 19.90 16.84
CA LYS A 460 -15.76 19.82 16.44
C LYS A 460 -16.29 18.39 16.35
N GLY A 461 -15.42 17.43 16.12
CA GLY A 461 -15.75 16.02 15.92
C GLY A 461 -15.77 15.19 17.18
N ILE A 462 -15.54 13.89 17.00
CA ILE A 462 -15.35 12.90 18.06
C ILE A 462 -14.11 13.23 18.89
N ASN A 463 -14.13 12.91 20.19
CA ASN A 463 -12.91 12.91 20.99
C ASN A 463 -12.51 11.49 21.35
N ILE A 464 -11.30 11.09 20.96
CA ILE A 464 -10.68 9.80 21.28
C ILE A 464 -9.42 10.04 22.09
N GLU A 465 -9.35 9.43 23.28
CA GLU A 465 -8.15 9.38 24.13
C GLU A 465 -7.88 7.93 24.51
N VAL A 466 -6.68 7.46 24.15
CA VAL A 466 -6.21 6.11 24.49
C VAL A 466 -4.90 6.21 25.28
N PRO A 467 -4.47 5.17 26.03
CA PRO A 467 -3.23 5.20 26.81
C PRO A 467 -1.93 5.31 25.98
N GLU A 468 -2.01 5.51 24.71
CA GLU A 468 -0.87 5.65 23.80
C GLU A 468 -0.87 7.05 23.16
N GLU A 469 -0.01 7.93 23.66
CA GLU A 469 0.03 9.33 23.25
C GLU A 469 0.33 9.49 21.75
N ARG A 470 1.21 8.64 21.19
CA ARG A 470 1.51 8.67 19.75
C ARG A 470 0.26 8.48 18.89
N LEU A 471 -0.66 7.62 19.34
CA LEU A 471 -1.90 7.39 18.60
C LEU A 471 -2.90 8.54 18.78
N ASN A 472 -2.93 9.15 19.99
CA ASN A 472 -3.72 10.36 20.22
C ASN A 472 -3.29 11.53 19.34
N GLN A 473 -2.00 11.62 19.05
CA GLN A 473 -1.45 12.61 18.12
C GLN A 473 -1.76 12.25 16.67
N ALA A 474 -1.54 10.99 16.29
CA ALA A 474 -1.65 10.51 14.93
C ALA A 474 -3.05 10.69 14.33
N TRP A 475 -4.10 10.28 15.01
CA TRP A 475 -5.45 10.35 14.42
C TRP A 475 -5.91 11.79 14.19
N ARG A 476 -5.47 12.74 15.03
CA ARG A 476 -5.75 14.18 14.84
C ARG A 476 -4.97 14.74 13.65
N ALA A 477 -3.71 14.32 13.50
CA ALA A 477 -2.88 14.72 12.38
C ALA A 477 -3.41 14.16 11.06
N TRP A 478 -3.84 12.89 11.01
CA TRP A 478 -4.46 12.30 9.81
C TRP A 478 -5.66 13.10 9.33
N LEU A 479 -6.55 13.52 10.25
CA LEU A 479 -7.69 14.37 9.90
C LEU A 479 -7.22 15.73 9.36
N ALA A 480 -6.22 16.36 10.00
CA ALA A 480 -5.73 17.65 9.57
C ALA A 480 -5.12 17.59 8.16
N PHE A 481 -4.29 16.59 7.88
CA PHE A 481 -3.70 16.39 6.56
C PHE A 481 -4.75 16.04 5.50
N ASN A 482 -5.71 15.19 5.82
CA ASN A 482 -6.79 14.88 4.90
C ASN A 482 -7.68 16.10 4.57
N PHE A 483 -7.84 17.04 5.50
CA PHE A 483 -8.52 18.31 5.21
C PHE A 483 -7.68 19.26 4.34
N ILE A 484 -6.35 19.15 4.40
CA ILE A 484 -5.44 19.90 3.52
C ILE A 484 -5.47 19.32 2.10
N ASP A 485 -5.68 18.00 1.94
CA ASP A 485 -5.80 17.34 0.63
C ASP A 485 -7.14 17.64 -0.10
N VAL A 486 -7.99 18.50 0.43
CA VAL A 486 -9.23 18.91 -0.22
C VAL A 486 -9.09 20.31 -0.80
N ASP A 487 -9.25 20.42 -2.11
CA ASP A 487 -9.20 21.70 -2.80
C ASP A 487 -10.60 22.27 -3.04
N LYS A 488 -10.75 23.58 -2.82
CA LYS A 488 -11.96 24.29 -3.14
C LYS A 488 -11.76 25.18 -4.35
N HIS A 489 -12.33 24.81 -5.47
CA HIS A 489 -12.30 25.61 -6.69
C HIS A 489 -13.70 26.12 -7.06
N ALA A 490 -13.88 27.43 -7.08
CA ALA A 490 -15.16 28.08 -7.46
C ALA A 490 -16.40 27.55 -6.67
N GLY A 491 -16.19 27.11 -5.43
CA GLY A 491 -17.25 26.56 -4.57
C GLY A 491 -17.49 25.07 -4.71
N VAL A 492 -16.74 24.37 -5.54
CA VAL A 492 -16.71 22.91 -5.66
C VAL A 492 -15.55 22.40 -4.81
N PHE A 493 -15.80 21.38 -4.00
CA PHE A 493 -14.80 20.74 -3.17
C PHE A 493 -14.30 19.47 -3.87
N GLU A 494 -13.00 19.34 -4.00
CA GLU A 494 -12.32 18.25 -4.69
C GLU A 494 -11.42 17.51 -3.70
N PRO A 495 -11.90 16.44 -3.03
CA PRO A 495 -11.03 15.59 -2.22
C PRO A 495 -10.04 14.87 -3.13
N HIS A 496 -8.79 15.32 -3.12
CA HIS A 496 -7.70 14.72 -3.87
C HIS A 496 -7.13 13.52 -3.14
N ASP A 497 -6.60 12.54 -3.85
CA ASP A 497 -6.02 11.35 -3.22
C ASP A 497 -4.61 11.61 -2.68
N GLY A 498 -4.01 12.71 -3.07
CA GLY A 498 -2.74 13.20 -2.55
C GLY A 498 -2.53 14.67 -2.85
N GLY A 499 -1.54 15.25 -2.20
CA GLY A 499 -1.17 16.65 -2.33
C GLY A 499 0.27 16.85 -2.77
N GLY A 500 0.67 18.11 -2.96
CA GLY A 500 2.03 18.49 -3.26
C GLY A 500 2.53 18.11 -4.65
N GLY A 501 1.66 18.06 -5.66
CA GLY A 501 1.99 17.83 -7.07
C GLY A 501 1.99 16.37 -7.50
N PHE A 502 1.44 15.47 -6.67
CA PHE A 502 1.24 14.07 -7.01
C PHE A 502 -0.13 13.58 -6.59
N TYR A 503 -0.93 13.02 -7.49
CA TYR A 503 -2.34 12.67 -7.31
C TYR A 503 -3.21 13.84 -6.82
N GLU A 504 -2.89 15.07 -7.23
CA GLU A 504 -3.75 16.24 -7.03
C GLU A 504 -4.98 16.16 -7.93
N GLU A 505 -5.74 15.09 -7.75
CA GLU A 505 -6.93 14.78 -8.53
C GLU A 505 -7.93 14.02 -7.65
N VAL A 506 -9.22 14.20 -7.94
CA VAL A 506 -10.28 13.43 -7.30
C VAL A 506 -10.23 11.98 -7.79
N PHE A 507 -10.15 11.05 -6.83
CA PHE A 507 -10.48 9.66 -7.04
C PHE A 507 -11.80 9.38 -6.32
N ALA A 508 -12.89 9.21 -7.07
CA ALA A 508 -14.22 9.21 -6.45
C ALA A 508 -14.43 8.04 -5.48
N TYR A 509 -13.75 6.92 -5.67
CA TYR A 509 -13.75 5.81 -4.71
C TYR A 509 -13.14 6.23 -3.36
N SER A 510 -11.95 6.83 -3.36
CA SER A 510 -11.28 7.32 -2.14
C SER A 510 -12.08 8.43 -1.47
N ALA A 511 -12.62 9.37 -2.26
CA ALA A 511 -13.47 10.44 -1.77
C ALA A 511 -14.73 9.91 -1.05
N ALA A 512 -15.38 8.87 -1.59
CA ALA A 512 -16.54 8.22 -0.94
C ALA A 512 -16.17 7.63 0.43
N ARG A 513 -15.02 6.97 0.53
CA ARG A 513 -14.50 6.41 1.78
C ARG A 513 -14.16 7.50 2.80
N TYR A 514 -13.58 8.60 2.32
CA TYR A 514 -13.26 9.75 3.17
C TYR A 514 -14.51 10.43 3.71
N CYS A 515 -15.53 10.67 2.89
CA CYS A 515 -16.82 11.21 3.36
C CYS A 515 -17.43 10.32 4.46
N TYR A 516 -17.39 9.00 4.29
CA TYR A 516 -17.85 8.08 5.35
C TYR A 516 -17.02 8.20 6.64
N ALA A 517 -15.70 8.33 6.53
CA ALA A 517 -14.84 8.52 7.69
C ALA A 517 -15.16 9.86 8.41
N LEU A 518 -15.39 10.92 7.65
CA LEU A 518 -15.81 12.21 8.20
C LEU A 518 -17.13 12.12 8.96
N ASP A 519 -18.11 11.41 8.43
CA ASP A 519 -19.37 11.13 9.13
C ASP A 519 -19.15 10.45 10.48
N LEU A 520 -18.33 9.40 10.50
CA LEU A 520 -18.01 8.66 11.72
C LEU A 520 -17.15 9.44 12.69
N MET A 521 -16.37 10.39 12.20
CA MET A 521 -15.57 11.30 13.03
C MET A 521 -16.31 12.58 13.45
N GLY A 522 -17.57 12.75 13.03
CA GLY A 522 -18.43 13.86 13.44
C GLY A 522 -18.35 15.12 12.59
N PHE A 523 -17.78 15.02 11.38
CA PHE A 523 -17.65 16.10 10.40
C PHE A 523 -18.66 15.93 9.24
N SER A 524 -19.91 15.61 9.58
CA SER A 524 -20.94 15.30 8.57
C SER A 524 -21.31 16.48 7.66
N ALA A 525 -21.09 17.72 8.11
CA ALA A 525 -21.32 18.89 7.26
C ALA A 525 -20.28 18.99 6.14
N ASP A 526 -19.03 18.63 6.42
CA ASP A 526 -17.96 18.55 5.41
C ASP A 526 -18.23 17.39 4.46
N ALA A 527 -18.56 16.21 5.00
CA ALA A 527 -18.92 15.03 4.20
C ALA A 527 -20.07 15.32 3.22
N GLU A 528 -21.12 16.03 3.64
CA GLU A 528 -22.25 16.41 2.79
C GLU A 528 -21.82 17.31 1.63
N GLN A 529 -20.96 18.33 1.91
CA GLN A 529 -20.44 19.22 0.88
C GLN A 529 -19.56 18.49 -0.15
N TYR A 530 -18.70 17.59 0.32
CA TYR A 530 -17.81 16.82 -0.56
C TYR A 530 -18.60 15.81 -1.40
N LEU A 531 -19.59 15.12 -0.83
CA LEU A 531 -20.51 14.26 -1.57
C LEU A 531 -21.27 15.05 -2.66
N ASP A 532 -21.84 16.21 -2.31
CA ASP A 532 -22.51 17.07 -3.28
C ASP A 532 -21.59 17.48 -4.44
N SER A 533 -20.32 17.77 -4.13
CA SER A 533 -19.33 18.15 -5.15
C SER A 533 -18.97 16.97 -6.07
N VAL A 534 -18.72 15.78 -5.54
CA VAL A 534 -18.40 14.59 -6.34
C VAL A 534 -19.58 14.20 -7.23
N LEU A 535 -20.83 14.42 -6.81
CA LEU A 535 -22.01 14.17 -7.64
C LEU A 535 -22.08 15.03 -8.89
N THR A 536 -21.33 16.14 -8.96
CA THR A 536 -21.26 16.97 -10.20
C THR A 536 -20.57 16.26 -11.36
N PHE A 537 -19.77 15.20 -11.08
CA PHE A 537 -19.14 14.36 -12.08
C PHE A 537 -20.04 13.25 -12.65
N VAL A 538 -21.25 13.05 -12.09
CA VAL A 538 -22.19 12.03 -12.59
C VAL A 538 -22.63 12.40 -14.03
N GLN A 539 -22.36 11.49 -14.95
CA GLN A 539 -22.69 11.66 -16.36
C GLN A 539 -24.21 11.70 -16.60
N PRO A 540 -24.66 12.25 -17.76
CA PRO A 540 -26.08 12.34 -18.06
C PRO A 540 -26.83 11.00 -18.06
N ASP A 541 -26.18 9.87 -18.28
CA ASP A 541 -26.77 8.53 -18.24
C ASP A 541 -26.71 7.88 -16.85
N GLY A 542 -26.01 8.47 -15.88
CA GLY A 542 -25.89 7.98 -14.50
C GLY A 542 -24.56 7.31 -14.17
N LEU A 543 -23.64 7.17 -15.12
CA LEU A 543 -22.30 6.65 -14.85
C LEU A 543 -21.50 7.67 -14.04
N LEU A 544 -20.76 7.19 -13.05
CA LEU A 544 -19.73 7.96 -12.33
C LEU A 544 -18.42 7.20 -12.40
N ILE A 545 -17.43 7.75 -13.08
CA ILE A 545 -16.02 7.33 -13.03
C ILE A 545 -15.17 8.58 -12.98
N VAL A 546 -14.40 8.71 -11.91
CA VAL A 546 -13.43 9.79 -11.72
C VAL A 546 -12.12 9.17 -11.27
N ASN A 547 -11.23 9.00 -12.23
CA ASN A 547 -9.88 8.47 -12.14
C ASN A 547 -9.73 7.01 -11.70
N TYR A 548 -10.54 6.47 -10.80
CA TYR A 548 -10.37 5.09 -10.32
C TYR A 548 -10.90 4.06 -11.34
N GLY A 549 -12.20 3.90 -11.44
CA GLY A 549 -12.86 2.93 -12.32
C GLY A 549 -14.34 2.78 -12.01
N LEU A 550 -14.97 1.72 -12.49
CA LEU A 550 -16.39 1.49 -12.24
C LEU A 550 -16.77 1.30 -10.74
N PRO A 551 -15.86 0.89 -9.82
CA PRO A 551 -16.14 0.94 -8.39
C PRO A 551 -16.58 2.31 -7.88
N ASP A 552 -16.16 3.42 -8.52
CA ASP A 552 -16.56 4.79 -8.16
C ASP A 552 -18.09 4.94 -8.07
N THR A 553 -18.82 4.39 -9.05
CA THR A 553 -20.28 4.44 -9.08
C THR A 553 -20.90 3.76 -7.87
N GLY A 554 -20.43 2.57 -7.53
CA GLY A 554 -20.93 1.80 -6.37
C GLY A 554 -20.55 2.44 -5.04
N ALA A 555 -19.33 2.94 -4.91
CA ALA A 555 -18.81 3.57 -3.70
C ALA A 555 -19.58 4.86 -3.37
N GLN A 556 -19.88 5.68 -4.36
CA GLN A 556 -20.66 6.90 -4.14
C GLN A 556 -22.12 6.60 -3.71
N LEU A 557 -22.76 5.60 -4.34
CA LEU A 557 -24.09 5.15 -3.90
C LEU A 557 -24.07 4.68 -2.44
N TRP A 558 -23.05 3.89 -2.07
CA TRP A 558 -22.85 3.42 -0.70
C TRP A 558 -22.61 4.59 0.25
N ALA A 559 -21.72 5.52 -0.06
CA ALA A 559 -21.41 6.67 0.80
C ALA A 559 -22.63 7.56 1.04
N MET A 560 -23.44 7.83 0.02
CA MET A 560 -24.70 8.56 0.16
C MET A 560 -25.68 7.83 1.08
N GLY A 561 -25.80 6.51 0.99
CA GLY A 561 -26.62 5.70 1.88
C GLY A 561 -26.13 5.77 3.32
N GLN A 562 -24.84 5.63 3.55
CA GLN A 562 -24.21 5.71 4.88
C GLN A 562 -24.33 7.09 5.49
N HIS A 563 -24.10 8.15 4.72
CA HIS A 563 -24.29 9.53 5.17
C HIS A 563 -25.70 9.75 5.71
N TYR A 564 -26.73 9.29 4.97
CA TYR A 564 -28.10 9.37 5.46
C TYR A 564 -28.33 8.53 6.73
N GLN A 565 -27.77 7.33 6.79
CA GLN A 565 -27.97 6.45 7.96
C GLN A 565 -27.35 7.05 9.23
N ILE A 566 -26.27 7.82 9.13
CA ILE A 566 -25.61 8.49 10.27
C ILE A 566 -26.32 9.81 10.60
N THR A 567 -26.60 10.64 9.58
CA THR A 567 -27.10 12.02 9.78
C THR A 567 -28.61 12.12 9.92
N ARG A 568 -29.36 11.19 9.34
CA ARG A 568 -30.83 11.21 9.18
C ARG A 568 -31.33 12.45 8.45
N ASN A 569 -30.48 13.08 7.61
CA ASN A 569 -30.83 14.26 6.82
C ASN A 569 -31.75 13.90 5.64
N ALA A 570 -33.07 13.73 5.91
CA ALA A 570 -34.03 13.36 4.88
C ALA A 570 -34.22 14.45 3.79
N ALA A 571 -33.92 15.70 4.11
CA ALA A 571 -34.02 16.78 3.13
C ALA A 571 -32.90 16.66 2.08
N TRP A 572 -31.70 16.45 2.52
CA TRP A 572 -30.55 16.20 1.63
C TRP A 572 -30.75 14.91 0.81
N LEU A 573 -31.16 13.82 1.45
CA LEU A 573 -31.37 12.57 0.74
C LEU A 573 -32.42 12.70 -0.38
N ARG A 574 -33.54 13.42 -0.14
CA ARG A 574 -34.53 13.69 -1.20
C ARG A 574 -33.97 14.54 -2.34
N LYS A 575 -33.02 15.44 -2.05
CA LYS A 575 -32.32 16.25 -3.06
C LYS A 575 -31.50 15.36 -3.99
N VAL A 576 -30.74 14.38 -3.45
CA VAL A 576 -29.83 13.52 -4.22
C VAL A 576 -30.49 12.26 -4.75
N ALA A 577 -31.68 11.86 -4.26
CA ALA A 577 -32.39 10.64 -4.65
C ALA A 577 -32.58 10.48 -6.18
N PRO A 578 -32.92 11.53 -6.98
CA PRO A 578 -33.02 11.38 -8.42
C PRO A 578 -31.68 10.93 -9.07
N THR A 579 -30.54 11.44 -8.55
CA THR A 579 -29.21 11.03 -9.03
C THR A 579 -28.90 9.60 -8.62
N MET A 580 -29.20 9.21 -7.38
CA MET A 580 -29.02 7.81 -6.91
C MET A 580 -29.83 6.83 -7.78
N ILE A 581 -31.08 7.13 -8.08
CA ILE A 581 -31.93 6.30 -8.94
C ILE A 581 -31.30 6.14 -10.32
N LYS A 582 -30.86 7.25 -10.91
CA LYS A 582 -30.23 7.28 -12.21
C LYS A 582 -28.93 6.45 -12.28
N MET A 583 -28.10 6.50 -11.24
CA MET A 583 -26.89 5.70 -11.13
C MET A 583 -27.25 4.20 -11.03
N CYS A 584 -28.26 3.85 -10.22
CA CYS A 584 -28.77 2.47 -10.14
C CYS A 584 -29.34 1.99 -11.49
N ASP A 585 -30.04 2.86 -12.23
CA ASP A 585 -30.58 2.53 -13.55
C ASP A 585 -29.48 2.24 -14.58
N TRP A 586 -28.39 3.01 -14.53
CA TRP A 586 -27.21 2.74 -15.34
C TRP A 586 -26.64 1.34 -15.04
N ILE A 587 -26.47 0.99 -13.76
CA ILE A 587 -25.95 -0.32 -13.35
C ILE A 587 -26.87 -1.43 -13.87
N ILE A 588 -28.17 -1.31 -13.66
CA ILE A 588 -29.19 -2.30 -14.07
C ILE A 588 -29.18 -2.49 -15.60
N ALA A 589 -29.16 -1.40 -16.37
CA ALA A 589 -29.15 -1.44 -17.83
C ALA A 589 -27.88 -2.09 -18.38
N ASN A 590 -26.70 -1.72 -17.86
CA ASN A 590 -25.42 -2.26 -18.29
C ASN A 590 -25.27 -3.74 -17.90
N ARG A 591 -25.72 -4.15 -16.71
CA ARG A 591 -25.74 -5.55 -16.31
C ARG A 591 -26.63 -6.38 -17.26
N LYS A 592 -27.85 -5.92 -17.56
CA LYS A 592 -28.73 -6.60 -18.51
C LYS A 592 -28.12 -6.72 -19.93
N SER A 593 -27.47 -5.66 -20.37
CA SER A 593 -26.74 -5.66 -21.65
C SER A 593 -25.58 -6.66 -21.65
N SER A 594 -24.78 -6.68 -20.56
CA SER A 594 -23.69 -7.63 -20.39
C SER A 594 -24.20 -9.08 -20.41
N MET A 595 -25.22 -9.39 -19.63
CA MET A 595 -25.84 -10.74 -19.59
C MET A 595 -26.37 -11.21 -20.95
N ALA A 596 -26.88 -10.30 -21.79
CA ALA A 596 -27.39 -10.64 -23.11
C ALA A 596 -26.29 -11.18 -24.05
N SER A 597 -25.03 -10.83 -23.81
CA SER A 597 -23.86 -11.28 -24.61
C SER A 597 -23.08 -12.43 -23.97
N GLN A 598 -23.42 -12.84 -22.74
CA GLN A 598 -22.71 -13.86 -21.99
C GLN A 598 -23.37 -15.25 -22.15
N SER A 599 -22.53 -16.30 -22.10
CA SER A 599 -23.04 -17.66 -21.88
C SER A 599 -23.49 -17.80 -20.42
N LYS A 600 -24.64 -18.44 -20.17
CA LYS A 600 -25.13 -18.72 -18.83
C LYS A 600 -24.23 -19.65 -18.03
N ASP A 601 -23.37 -20.41 -18.70
CA ASP A 601 -22.44 -21.35 -18.09
C ASP A 601 -21.06 -20.73 -17.82
N SER A 602 -20.81 -19.49 -18.27
CA SER A 602 -19.53 -18.80 -18.00
C SER A 602 -19.37 -18.48 -16.53
N ALA A 603 -18.11 -18.44 -16.07
CA ALA A 603 -17.79 -18.04 -14.70
C ALA A 603 -18.12 -16.57 -14.41
N TRP A 604 -18.26 -15.74 -15.42
CA TRP A 604 -18.57 -14.31 -15.32
C TRP A 604 -20.02 -13.94 -15.68
N TYR A 605 -20.93 -14.93 -15.76
CA TYR A 605 -22.32 -14.64 -16.04
C TYR A 605 -22.93 -13.73 -14.96
N GLY A 606 -23.57 -12.67 -15.39
CA GLY A 606 -24.22 -11.69 -14.50
C GLY A 606 -23.33 -10.54 -14.04
N LEU A 607 -22.03 -10.57 -14.35
CA LEU A 607 -21.09 -9.49 -14.05
C LEU A 607 -21.05 -8.44 -15.16
N ILE A 608 -20.53 -7.24 -14.86
CA ILE A 608 -20.35 -6.14 -15.79
C ILE A 608 -18.88 -6.06 -16.24
N LYS A 609 -18.64 -6.03 -17.56
CA LYS A 609 -17.30 -5.83 -18.12
C LYS A 609 -17.05 -4.34 -18.35
N TYR A 610 -16.17 -3.76 -17.54
CA TYR A 610 -15.84 -2.34 -17.63
C TYR A 610 -14.41 -2.09 -17.13
N LYS A 611 -13.90 -0.82 -17.16
CA LYS A 611 -12.64 -0.43 -16.55
C LYS A 611 -12.68 -0.76 -15.04
N PRO A 612 -11.87 -1.71 -14.54
CA PRO A 612 -11.98 -2.15 -13.15
C PRO A 612 -11.20 -1.28 -12.17
N TYR A 613 -10.06 -0.70 -12.60
CA TYR A 613 -9.11 -0.02 -11.73
C TYR A 613 -8.30 1.03 -12.52
N CYS A 614 -7.70 2.00 -11.84
CA CYS A 614 -6.90 3.04 -12.48
C CYS A 614 -5.73 2.46 -13.31
N ASP A 615 -4.99 1.54 -12.72
CA ASP A 615 -3.82 0.92 -13.34
C ASP A 615 -4.15 -0.31 -14.21
N GLU A 616 -5.41 -0.72 -14.23
CA GLU A 616 -5.92 -1.78 -15.10
C GLU A 616 -6.98 -1.18 -16.05
N PRO A 617 -6.54 -0.43 -17.08
CA PRO A 617 -7.46 0.33 -17.93
C PRO A 617 -8.27 -0.54 -18.90
N ILE A 618 -7.88 -1.81 -19.09
CA ILE A 618 -8.53 -2.74 -20.02
C ILE A 618 -9.83 -3.23 -19.38
N PRO A 619 -10.99 -3.09 -20.08
CA PRO A 619 -12.25 -3.57 -19.56
C PRO A 619 -12.22 -5.07 -19.24
N ALA A 620 -12.57 -5.41 -17.99
CA ALA A 620 -12.59 -6.78 -17.47
C ALA A 620 -13.81 -7.00 -16.58
N TYR A 621 -14.20 -8.26 -16.36
CA TYR A 621 -15.09 -8.64 -15.27
C TYR A 621 -14.25 -8.69 -13.99
N SER A 622 -14.70 -8.04 -12.92
CA SER A 622 -13.90 -7.90 -11.71
C SER A 622 -14.74 -7.92 -10.44
N TYR A 623 -14.41 -8.80 -9.49
CA TYR A 623 -15.18 -8.93 -8.27
C TYR A 623 -15.17 -7.69 -7.39
N HIS A 624 -14.06 -6.95 -7.31
CA HIS A 624 -14.03 -5.71 -6.54
C HIS A 624 -14.95 -4.63 -7.11
N THR A 625 -15.13 -4.60 -8.43
CA THR A 625 -16.11 -3.72 -9.09
C THR A 625 -17.53 -4.18 -8.78
N ASP A 626 -17.84 -5.43 -9.12
CA ASP A 626 -19.23 -5.93 -9.04
C ASP A 626 -19.75 -5.99 -7.59
N THR A 627 -18.88 -6.27 -6.60
CA THR A 627 -19.28 -6.24 -5.19
C THR A 627 -19.60 -4.82 -4.71
N TYR A 628 -18.87 -3.81 -5.16
CA TYR A 628 -19.21 -2.41 -4.85
C TYR A 628 -20.49 -1.94 -5.51
N LEU A 629 -20.76 -2.33 -6.74
CA LEU A 629 -22.04 -2.03 -7.42
C LEU A 629 -23.22 -2.65 -6.67
N VAL A 630 -23.10 -3.90 -6.21
CA VAL A 630 -24.13 -4.55 -5.39
C VAL A 630 -24.31 -3.82 -4.06
N LEU A 631 -23.22 -3.49 -3.35
CA LEU A 631 -23.26 -2.74 -2.10
C LEU A 631 -23.95 -1.40 -2.28
N GLY A 632 -23.54 -0.61 -3.29
CA GLY A 632 -24.11 0.70 -3.60
C GLY A 632 -25.62 0.63 -3.89
N MET A 633 -26.06 -0.35 -4.68
CA MET A 633 -27.49 -0.55 -4.96
C MET A 633 -28.29 -0.94 -3.71
N ARG A 634 -27.74 -1.77 -2.82
CA ARG A 634 -28.40 -2.15 -1.56
C ARG A 634 -28.60 -0.94 -0.64
N GLU A 635 -27.54 -0.15 -0.47
CA GLU A 635 -27.58 1.05 0.37
C GLU A 635 -28.48 2.13 -0.22
N ALA A 636 -28.49 2.30 -1.54
CA ALA A 636 -29.39 3.20 -2.23
C ALA A 636 -30.86 2.78 -2.02
N ALA A 637 -31.19 1.49 -2.18
CA ALA A 637 -32.54 0.99 -1.97
C ALA A 637 -33.01 1.22 -0.52
N ALA A 638 -32.16 0.93 0.48
CA ALA A 638 -32.49 1.18 1.89
C ALA A 638 -32.72 2.67 2.18
N ALA A 639 -31.89 3.55 1.63
CA ALA A 639 -32.01 5.00 1.78
C ALA A 639 -33.30 5.54 1.12
N LEU A 640 -33.61 5.09 -0.10
CA LEU A 640 -34.84 5.50 -0.82
C LEU A 640 -36.10 5.04 -0.10
N ASP A 641 -36.13 3.83 0.46
CA ASP A 641 -37.26 3.34 1.29
C ASP A 641 -37.46 4.23 2.50
N ALA A 642 -36.41 4.61 3.19
CA ALA A 642 -36.46 5.44 4.39
C ALA A 642 -37.04 6.86 4.15
N VAL A 643 -37.00 7.40 2.91
CA VAL A 643 -37.61 8.68 2.54
C VAL A 643 -38.92 8.52 1.78
N GLY A 644 -39.46 7.30 1.71
CA GLY A 644 -40.78 6.98 1.18
C GLY A 644 -40.87 6.77 -0.32
N LEU A 645 -39.74 6.62 -1.02
CA LEU A 645 -39.66 6.28 -2.46
C LEU A 645 -39.73 4.75 -2.65
N LYS A 646 -40.81 4.14 -2.16
CA LYS A 646 -40.94 2.69 -1.98
C LYS A 646 -40.86 1.89 -3.26
N ASP A 647 -41.52 2.34 -4.33
CA ASP A 647 -41.55 1.61 -5.61
C ASP A 647 -40.13 1.49 -6.21
N GLU A 648 -39.36 2.57 -6.18
CA GLU A 648 -37.99 2.58 -6.64
C GLU A 648 -37.06 1.78 -5.72
N ALA A 649 -37.26 1.88 -4.41
CA ALA A 649 -36.52 1.11 -3.42
C ALA A 649 -36.72 -0.41 -3.63
N GLU A 650 -37.98 -0.87 -3.78
CA GLU A 650 -38.28 -2.28 -4.01
C GLU A 650 -37.71 -2.80 -5.35
N ARG A 651 -37.84 -1.99 -6.41
CA ARG A 651 -37.28 -2.31 -7.72
C ARG A 651 -35.76 -2.48 -7.66
N ILE A 652 -35.05 -1.51 -7.07
CA ILE A 652 -33.59 -1.53 -6.95
C ILE A 652 -33.15 -2.66 -6.02
N ALA A 653 -33.80 -2.89 -4.90
CA ALA A 653 -33.49 -3.98 -3.96
C ALA A 653 -33.60 -5.36 -4.63
N LYS A 654 -34.61 -5.57 -5.45
CA LYS A 654 -34.79 -6.82 -6.20
C LYS A 654 -33.67 -7.07 -7.20
N GLU A 655 -33.28 -6.03 -7.96
CA GLU A 655 -32.16 -6.14 -8.92
C GLU A 655 -30.82 -6.32 -8.18
N ALA A 656 -30.59 -5.65 -7.06
CA ALA A 656 -29.41 -5.81 -6.23
C ALA A 656 -29.28 -7.23 -5.65
N ALA A 657 -30.39 -7.81 -5.17
CA ALA A 657 -30.42 -9.19 -4.69
C ALA A 657 -30.12 -10.21 -5.78
N ALA A 658 -30.66 -10.02 -6.99
CA ALA A 658 -30.36 -10.86 -8.15
C ALA A 658 -28.89 -10.72 -8.57
N TYR A 659 -28.36 -9.51 -8.52
CA TYR A 659 -26.97 -9.26 -8.86
C TYR A 659 -26.01 -9.90 -7.83
N GLN A 660 -26.29 -9.73 -6.54
CA GLN A 660 -25.53 -10.40 -5.47
C GLN A 660 -25.49 -11.92 -5.66
N HIS A 661 -26.64 -12.52 -5.97
CA HIS A 661 -26.71 -13.95 -6.24
C HIS A 661 -25.77 -14.36 -7.38
N ASP A 662 -25.79 -13.64 -8.50
CA ASP A 662 -24.97 -13.98 -9.65
C ASP A 662 -23.46 -13.77 -9.37
N VAL A 663 -23.09 -12.72 -8.61
CA VAL A 663 -21.72 -12.50 -8.15
C VAL A 663 -21.22 -13.68 -7.30
N LEU A 664 -22.01 -14.15 -6.34
CA LEU A 664 -21.63 -15.27 -5.48
C LEU A 664 -21.53 -16.60 -6.27
N VAL A 665 -22.44 -16.84 -7.19
CA VAL A 665 -22.40 -18.02 -8.10
C VAL A 665 -21.17 -17.93 -9.01
N SER A 666 -20.85 -16.74 -9.50
CA SER A 666 -19.66 -16.50 -10.31
C SER A 666 -18.38 -16.84 -9.54
N MET A 667 -18.26 -16.39 -8.29
CA MET A 667 -17.10 -16.68 -7.43
C MET A 667 -16.92 -18.19 -7.24
N ASP A 668 -18.01 -18.94 -7.01
CA ASP A 668 -17.95 -20.40 -6.85
C ASP A 668 -17.46 -21.07 -8.15
N ARG A 669 -17.94 -20.62 -9.31
CA ARG A 669 -17.55 -21.16 -10.63
C ARG A 669 -16.11 -20.81 -11.01
N ALA A 670 -15.63 -19.62 -10.62
CA ALA A 670 -14.28 -19.17 -10.93
C ALA A 670 -13.22 -19.76 -9.98
N THR A 671 -13.63 -20.30 -8.82
CA THR A 671 -12.71 -20.91 -7.86
C THR A 671 -11.91 -22.02 -8.53
N LEU A 672 -10.60 -21.97 -8.40
CA LEU A 672 -9.70 -22.98 -8.95
C LEU A 672 -8.73 -23.49 -7.87
N GLU A 673 -8.08 -24.60 -8.16
CA GLU A 673 -7.10 -25.19 -7.27
C GLU A 673 -5.73 -25.20 -7.95
N ARG A 674 -4.72 -24.67 -7.27
CA ARG A 674 -3.33 -24.64 -7.73
C ARG A 674 -2.40 -24.96 -6.57
N ASN A 675 -1.44 -25.86 -6.80
CA ASN A 675 -0.48 -26.32 -5.79
C ASN A 675 -1.14 -26.76 -4.46
N GLY A 676 -2.30 -27.45 -4.55
CA GLY A 676 -3.03 -27.92 -3.38
C GLY A 676 -3.75 -26.83 -2.58
N MET A 677 -3.89 -25.63 -3.12
CA MET A 677 -4.60 -24.52 -2.52
C MET A 677 -5.75 -24.06 -3.42
N LYS A 678 -6.93 -23.93 -2.85
CA LYS A 678 -8.08 -23.33 -3.54
C LYS A 678 -7.94 -21.81 -3.50
N MET A 679 -8.26 -21.16 -4.62
CA MET A 679 -8.08 -19.73 -4.84
C MET A 679 -9.28 -19.13 -5.54
N LEU A 680 -9.58 -17.88 -5.21
CA LEU A 680 -10.57 -17.08 -5.91
C LEU A 680 -9.84 -16.03 -6.74
N PRO A 681 -9.85 -16.08 -8.10
CA PRO A 681 -9.29 -15.04 -8.94
C PRO A 681 -10.15 -13.77 -8.81
N MET A 682 -9.53 -12.60 -8.88
CA MET A 682 -10.28 -11.34 -8.90
C MET A 682 -10.88 -11.03 -10.27
N PHE A 683 -10.26 -11.54 -11.34
CA PHE A 683 -10.75 -11.46 -12.72
C PHE A 683 -11.14 -12.87 -13.21
N PRO A 684 -12.44 -13.24 -13.17
CA PRO A 684 -12.87 -14.61 -13.47
C PRO A 684 -12.64 -15.04 -14.92
N GLU A 685 -12.49 -14.09 -15.87
CA GLU A 685 -12.26 -14.38 -17.28
C GLU A 685 -10.78 -14.73 -17.58
N THR A 686 -9.85 -14.02 -17.00
CA THR A 686 -8.42 -14.10 -17.38
C THR A 686 -7.53 -14.74 -16.31
N HIS A 687 -7.91 -14.69 -15.05
CA HIS A 687 -7.08 -15.07 -13.89
C HIS A 687 -5.74 -14.30 -13.79
N ALA A 688 -5.63 -13.12 -14.42
CA ALA A 688 -4.35 -12.43 -14.60
C ALA A 688 -3.64 -12.11 -13.28
N LEU A 689 -4.36 -11.50 -12.34
CA LEU A 689 -3.77 -11.12 -11.04
C LEU A 689 -3.47 -12.33 -10.15
N LEU A 690 -4.19 -13.42 -10.30
CA LEU A 690 -4.00 -14.62 -9.49
C LEU A 690 -2.61 -15.24 -9.67
N LYS A 691 -2.04 -15.19 -10.85
CA LYS A 691 -0.73 -15.78 -11.16
C LYS A 691 0.36 -15.16 -10.29
N ARG A 692 0.37 -13.84 -10.15
CA ARG A 692 1.37 -13.11 -9.37
C ARG A 692 1.26 -13.40 -7.89
N VAL A 693 0.08 -13.31 -7.31
CA VAL A 693 -0.17 -13.55 -5.88
C VAL A 693 0.27 -14.94 -5.43
N ASN A 694 0.23 -15.92 -6.31
CA ASN A 694 0.67 -17.28 -5.98
C ASN A 694 2.10 -17.36 -5.49
N TYR A 695 2.96 -16.44 -5.87
CA TYR A 695 4.41 -16.55 -5.68
C TYR A 695 5.00 -15.47 -4.78
N THR A 696 4.64 -14.22 -4.95
CA THR A 696 5.31 -13.12 -4.26
C THR A 696 4.37 -12.13 -3.56
N GLY A 697 3.10 -12.07 -3.98
CA GLY A 697 2.20 -11.02 -3.53
C GLY A 697 2.57 -9.62 -4.04
N GLU A 698 3.46 -9.53 -5.01
CA GLU A 698 3.93 -8.25 -5.57
C GLU A 698 3.00 -7.76 -6.68
N ASP A 699 1.70 -7.66 -6.41
CA ASP A 699 0.73 -7.23 -7.41
C ASP A 699 -0.55 -6.67 -6.79
N TYR A 700 -1.48 -6.32 -7.67
CA TYR A 700 -2.77 -5.73 -7.29
C TYR A 700 -3.77 -6.71 -6.66
N TYR A 701 -3.49 -8.02 -6.60
CA TYR A 701 -4.42 -8.96 -5.97
C TYR A 701 -4.67 -8.64 -4.51
N SER A 702 -3.61 -8.32 -3.76
CA SER A 702 -3.72 -7.99 -2.33
C SER A 702 -4.64 -6.79 -2.11
N LEU A 703 -4.56 -5.79 -2.98
CA LEU A 703 -5.37 -4.58 -2.93
C LEU A 703 -6.82 -4.90 -3.28
N VAL A 704 -7.06 -5.37 -4.50
CA VAL A 704 -8.43 -5.55 -5.02
C VAL A 704 -9.20 -6.63 -4.28
N SER A 705 -8.54 -7.65 -3.73
CA SER A 705 -9.20 -8.67 -2.91
C SER A 705 -9.59 -8.15 -1.54
N SER A 706 -8.80 -7.25 -0.95
CA SER A 706 -9.17 -6.54 0.27
C SER A 706 -10.38 -5.64 0.06
N ILE A 707 -10.48 -4.97 -1.10
CA ILE A 707 -11.67 -4.19 -1.50
C ILE A 707 -12.94 -5.08 -1.53
N VAL A 708 -12.83 -6.32 -2.03
CA VAL A 708 -13.98 -7.27 -1.99
C VAL A 708 -14.43 -7.53 -0.56
N LEU A 709 -13.49 -7.74 0.36
CA LEU A 709 -13.81 -8.00 1.77
C LEU A 709 -14.46 -6.79 2.46
N GLU A 710 -14.05 -5.57 2.13
CA GLU A 710 -14.59 -4.37 2.79
C GLU A 710 -16.05 -4.08 2.43
N THR A 711 -16.59 -4.67 1.36
CA THR A 711 -18.00 -4.50 0.99
C THR A 711 -18.97 -5.18 1.95
N GLY A 712 -18.48 -6.09 2.80
CA GLY A 712 -19.32 -6.88 3.69
C GLY A 712 -20.27 -7.87 2.96
N LEU A 713 -20.09 -8.05 1.65
CA LEU A 713 -20.87 -9.02 0.87
C LEU A 713 -20.53 -10.46 1.25
N LEU A 714 -19.29 -10.66 1.68
CA LEU A 714 -18.75 -11.94 2.16
C LEU A 714 -18.55 -11.87 3.67
N PRO A 715 -19.47 -12.39 4.49
CA PRO A 715 -19.25 -12.54 5.94
C PRO A 715 -17.93 -13.27 6.22
N ALA A 716 -17.31 -13.01 7.35
CA ALA A 716 -16.00 -13.56 7.66
C ALA A 716 -15.93 -15.09 7.74
N ASP A 717 -17.07 -15.74 7.96
CA ASP A 717 -17.24 -17.21 7.94
C ASP A 717 -17.62 -17.77 6.56
N ASP A 718 -17.88 -16.93 5.55
CA ASP A 718 -18.11 -17.38 4.18
C ASP A 718 -16.85 -18.04 3.61
N HIS A 719 -17.01 -19.18 2.95
CA HIS A 719 -15.89 -19.91 2.37
C HIS A 719 -15.13 -19.10 1.32
N ARG A 720 -15.79 -18.19 0.58
CA ARG A 720 -15.17 -17.32 -0.42
C ARG A 720 -14.26 -16.27 0.23
N ALA A 721 -14.70 -15.69 1.36
CA ALA A 721 -13.84 -14.82 2.17
C ALA A 721 -12.60 -15.57 2.65
N ARG A 722 -12.74 -16.86 3.03
CA ARG A 722 -11.61 -17.71 3.41
C ARG A 722 -10.65 -17.98 2.25
N LEU A 723 -11.13 -18.16 1.03
CA LEU A 723 -10.26 -18.31 -0.14
C LEU A 723 -9.36 -17.10 -0.32
N ILE A 724 -9.89 -15.88 -0.11
CA ILE A 724 -9.12 -14.63 -0.18
C ILE A 724 -8.12 -14.55 0.97
N THR A 725 -8.59 -14.66 2.22
CA THR A 725 -7.72 -14.45 3.40
C THR A 725 -6.64 -15.52 3.51
N ASP A 726 -6.95 -16.79 3.21
CA ASP A 726 -5.94 -17.85 3.21
C ASP A 726 -4.85 -17.61 2.15
N LEU A 727 -5.21 -17.08 0.98
CA LEU A 727 -4.24 -16.75 -0.04
C LEU A 727 -3.34 -15.57 0.40
N LEU A 728 -3.93 -14.50 0.93
CA LEU A 728 -3.18 -13.36 1.46
C LEU A 728 -2.20 -13.77 2.58
N GLU A 729 -2.69 -14.57 3.54
CA GLU A 729 -1.92 -14.96 4.72
C GLU A 729 -0.82 -15.99 4.43
N ARG A 730 -0.98 -16.84 3.40
CA ARG A 730 -0.12 -17.98 3.11
C ARG A 730 0.75 -17.82 1.87
N ARG A 731 0.51 -16.81 1.03
CA ARG A 731 1.15 -16.64 -0.28
C ARG A 731 1.68 -15.23 -0.52
N ASN A 732 2.37 -14.65 0.46
CA ASN A 732 3.01 -13.32 0.37
C ASN A 732 2.06 -12.15 0.07
N GLY A 733 0.76 -12.28 0.35
CA GLY A 733 -0.17 -11.16 0.21
C GLY A 733 -0.01 -10.10 1.29
N LEU A 734 0.75 -10.38 2.36
CA LEU A 734 0.87 -9.52 3.53
C LEU A 734 2.34 -9.34 3.96
N VAL A 735 2.61 -8.16 4.53
CA VAL A 735 3.82 -7.86 5.33
C VAL A 735 3.39 -7.19 6.62
N LEU A 736 3.77 -7.77 7.77
CA LEU A 736 3.36 -7.29 9.10
C LEU A 736 1.83 -7.11 9.23
N GLY A 737 1.05 -8.04 8.67
CA GLY A 737 -0.40 -8.02 8.73
C GLY A 737 -1.07 -6.94 7.87
N THR A 738 -0.35 -6.38 6.91
CA THR A 738 -0.81 -5.32 5.99
C THR A 738 -0.60 -5.78 4.56
N CYS A 739 -1.49 -5.45 3.64
CA CYS A 739 -1.38 -5.81 2.23
C CYS A 739 -0.03 -5.39 1.64
N GLN A 740 0.47 -6.18 0.71
CA GLN A 740 1.75 -5.96 0.06
C GLN A 740 1.53 -5.59 -1.41
N ILE A 741 2.32 -4.62 -1.88
CA ILE A 741 2.46 -4.28 -3.30
C ILE A 741 3.93 -4.00 -3.61
N TRP A 742 4.45 -4.53 -4.72
CA TRP A 742 5.82 -4.33 -5.22
C TRP A 742 6.93 -4.62 -4.16
N GLY A 743 6.68 -5.55 -3.25
CA GLY A 743 7.58 -5.83 -2.12
C GLY A 743 7.56 -4.78 -1.00
N GLY A 744 6.66 -3.81 -1.06
CA GLY A 744 6.40 -2.80 -0.04
C GLY A 744 5.11 -3.06 0.73
N ILE A 745 4.95 -2.39 1.85
CA ILE A 745 3.70 -2.37 2.62
C ILE A 745 2.78 -1.33 1.97
N ASP A 746 1.59 -1.77 1.56
CA ASP A 746 0.53 -0.88 1.11
C ASP A 746 -0.35 -0.43 2.28
N HIS A 747 -0.50 0.89 2.45
CA HIS A 747 -1.26 1.46 3.55
C HIS A 747 -2.68 1.90 3.15
N ALA A 748 -3.01 1.84 1.87
CA ALA A 748 -4.27 2.35 1.34
C ALA A 748 -5.37 1.28 1.31
N TYR A 749 -5.06 0.00 1.07
CA TYR A 749 -6.08 -0.99 0.68
C TYR A 749 -6.30 -2.13 1.67
N THR A 750 -5.69 -2.13 2.84
CA THR A 750 -5.75 -3.26 3.79
C THR A 750 -7.04 -3.31 4.61
N TYR A 751 -7.82 -2.25 4.64
CA TYR A 751 -8.97 -2.11 5.56
C TYR A 751 -9.95 -3.29 5.51
N GLY A 752 -10.32 -3.78 4.33
CA GLY A 752 -11.23 -4.91 4.20
C GLY A 752 -10.71 -6.19 4.84
N TYR A 753 -9.41 -6.45 4.71
CA TYR A 753 -8.76 -7.57 5.39
C TYR A 753 -8.80 -7.41 6.92
N TRP A 754 -8.51 -6.24 7.45
CA TRP A 754 -8.57 -5.99 8.91
C TRP A 754 -10.00 -6.10 9.45
N MET A 755 -11.00 -5.63 8.70
CA MET A 755 -12.42 -5.80 9.11
C MET A 755 -12.83 -7.26 9.10
N ASN A 756 -12.41 -8.04 8.11
CA ASN A 756 -12.62 -9.49 8.13
C ASN A 756 -11.95 -10.16 9.34
N CYS A 757 -10.71 -9.75 9.69
CA CYS A 757 -10.05 -10.21 10.91
C CYS A 757 -10.83 -9.83 12.17
N LEU A 758 -11.40 -8.63 12.23
CA LEU A 758 -12.20 -8.15 13.37
C LEU A 758 -13.50 -8.94 13.51
N GLU A 759 -14.19 -9.23 12.41
CA GLU A 759 -15.41 -10.04 12.40
C GLU A 759 -15.18 -11.49 12.86
N ARG A 760 -14.07 -12.10 12.46
CA ARG A 760 -13.69 -13.47 12.90
C ARG A 760 -12.97 -13.51 14.24
N ASP A 761 -12.91 -12.39 14.95
CA ASP A 761 -12.30 -12.23 16.27
C ASP A 761 -10.76 -12.44 16.31
N ASP A 762 -10.09 -12.27 15.19
CA ASP A 762 -8.62 -12.32 15.11
C ASP A 762 -7.99 -10.96 15.47
N VAL A 763 -8.19 -10.58 16.74
CA VAL A 763 -7.85 -9.24 17.27
C VAL A 763 -6.35 -8.95 17.18
N LYS A 764 -5.48 -9.96 17.34
CA LYS A 764 -4.03 -9.72 17.26
C LYS A 764 -3.58 -9.23 15.88
N ARG A 765 -4.22 -9.72 14.79
CA ARG A 765 -3.92 -9.25 13.43
C ARG A 765 -4.38 -7.82 13.23
N VAL A 766 -5.51 -7.44 13.79
CA VAL A 766 -6.00 -6.06 13.76
C VAL A 766 -5.04 -5.11 14.48
N ILE A 767 -4.58 -5.49 15.68
CA ILE A 767 -3.60 -4.73 16.46
C ILE A 767 -2.26 -4.64 15.72
N LEU A 768 -1.82 -5.73 15.08
CA LEU A 768 -0.62 -5.72 14.24
C LEU A 768 -0.75 -4.72 13.10
N GLY A 769 -1.87 -4.71 12.38
CA GLY A 769 -2.17 -3.75 11.31
C GLY A 769 -2.15 -2.31 11.80
N LEU A 770 -2.73 -2.02 12.96
CA LEU A 770 -2.70 -0.68 13.56
C LEU A 770 -1.26 -0.21 13.80
N TYR A 771 -0.43 -1.03 14.45
CA TYR A 771 0.95 -0.63 14.74
C TYR A 771 1.85 -0.63 13.50
N THR A 772 1.55 -1.46 12.49
CA THR A 772 2.24 -1.41 11.20
C THR A 772 1.93 -0.10 10.49
N SER A 773 0.68 0.32 10.44
CA SER A 773 0.27 1.60 9.88
C SER A 773 0.89 2.77 10.64
N LEU A 774 0.88 2.72 11.96
CA LEU A 774 1.46 3.76 12.82
C LEU A 774 3.00 3.87 12.67
N ALA A 775 3.68 2.76 12.44
CA ALA A 775 5.14 2.72 12.29
C ALA A 775 5.62 3.06 10.88
N TYR A 776 4.86 2.69 9.85
CA TYR A 776 5.32 2.70 8.47
C TYR A 776 4.37 3.41 7.49
N GLY A 777 3.10 3.58 7.85
CA GLY A 777 2.07 4.16 6.98
C GLY A 777 2.06 5.67 6.92
N MET A 778 3.10 6.33 7.45
CA MET A 778 3.16 7.78 7.51
C MET A 778 4.59 8.27 7.66
N SER A 779 4.80 9.55 7.41
CA SER A 779 6.04 10.23 7.81
C SER A 779 6.16 10.10 9.33
N ARG A 780 7.22 9.45 9.79
CA ARG A 780 7.41 9.14 11.21
C ARG A 780 7.49 10.44 12.02
N ASP A 781 6.75 10.48 13.13
CA ASP A 781 6.66 11.62 14.06
C ASP A 781 5.96 12.88 13.49
N THR A 782 5.58 12.91 12.24
CA THR A 782 4.75 13.97 11.63
C THR A 782 3.42 13.45 11.12
N TYR A 783 3.24 12.14 11.04
CA TYR A 783 1.96 11.48 10.72
C TYR A 783 1.34 11.84 9.37
N CYS A 784 2.10 12.42 8.45
CA CYS A 784 1.63 12.64 7.09
C CYS A 784 1.52 11.29 6.36
N GLY A 785 0.36 10.97 5.81
CA GLY A 785 0.06 9.68 5.22
C GLY A 785 0.95 9.35 4.03
N VAL A 786 1.27 8.05 3.86
CA VAL A 786 2.01 7.51 2.71
C VAL A 786 1.25 6.34 2.10
N GLU A 787 1.39 6.12 0.81
CA GLU A 787 0.77 4.97 0.15
C GLU A 787 1.59 3.70 0.38
N VAL A 788 2.88 3.70 0.05
CA VAL A 788 3.74 2.51 0.09
C VAL A 788 5.01 2.76 0.89
N THR A 789 5.41 1.78 1.70
CA THR A 789 6.69 1.80 2.43
C THR A 789 7.51 0.56 2.11
N PHE A 790 8.72 0.76 1.60
CA PHE A 790 9.66 -0.32 1.29
C PHE A 790 10.59 -0.59 2.49
N LEU A 791 10.33 -1.63 3.25
CA LEU A 791 11.11 -1.96 4.46
C LEU A 791 12.60 -2.14 4.17
N ARG A 792 12.97 -2.68 3.03
CA ARG A 792 14.37 -2.93 2.66
C ARG A 792 15.18 -1.65 2.48
N THR A 793 14.59 -0.64 1.86
CA THR A 793 15.27 0.63 1.52
C THR A 793 14.97 1.74 2.50
N GLY A 794 13.86 1.64 3.22
CA GLY A 794 13.34 2.72 4.06
C GLY A 794 12.69 3.84 3.25
N LEU A 795 12.47 3.64 1.96
CA LEU A 795 11.80 4.63 1.13
C LEU A 795 10.29 4.56 1.36
N ASN A 796 9.70 5.72 1.50
CA ASN A 796 8.28 5.94 1.35
C ASN A 796 8.06 6.43 -0.05
N GLU A 797 7.18 5.82 -0.78
CA GLU A 797 6.88 6.22 -2.14
C GLU A 797 5.40 6.49 -2.29
N HIS A 798 5.12 7.30 -3.27
CA HIS A 798 3.84 7.82 -3.69
C HIS A 798 3.14 8.63 -2.60
N THR A 799 2.78 9.80 -2.99
CA THR A 799 1.90 10.75 -2.31
C THR A 799 2.15 10.93 -0.80
N LEU A 800 2.70 12.05 -0.48
CA LEU A 800 2.80 12.59 0.86
C LEU A 800 2.21 14.01 0.83
N PRO A 801 1.05 14.25 1.39
CA PRO A 801 0.13 13.35 2.09
C PRO A 801 -0.64 12.42 1.15
N HIS A 802 -1.25 11.36 1.72
CA HIS A 802 -2.13 10.44 1.02
C HIS A 802 -3.46 10.30 1.75
N LEU A 803 -4.50 10.94 1.21
CA LEU A 803 -5.83 11.03 1.83
C LEU A 803 -6.41 9.66 2.12
N TYR A 804 -6.31 8.71 1.16
CA TYR A 804 -6.94 7.41 1.33
C TYR A 804 -6.25 6.58 2.41
N SER A 805 -4.91 6.60 2.50
CA SER A 805 -4.18 5.91 3.59
C SER A 805 -4.54 6.49 4.97
N GLY A 806 -4.59 7.82 5.11
CA GLY A 806 -5.05 8.47 6.33
C GLY A 806 -6.46 8.05 6.70
N THR A 807 -7.37 8.01 5.73
CA THR A 807 -8.77 7.56 5.88
C THR A 807 -8.86 6.13 6.41
N GLN A 808 -8.10 5.17 5.86
CA GLN A 808 -8.12 3.79 6.29
C GLN A 808 -7.67 3.63 7.76
N GLN A 809 -6.67 4.39 8.17
CA GLN A 809 -6.12 4.35 9.52
C GLN A 809 -7.09 4.95 10.54
N ILE A 810 -7.78 6.04 10.19
CA ILE A 810 -8.86 6.62 11.01
C ILE A 810 -9.99 5.59 11.19
N LEU A 811 -10.44 4.96 10.12
CA LEU A 811 -11.50 3.96 10.15
C LEU A 811 -11.09 2.73 10.96
N LEU A 812 -9.84 2.27 10.85
CA LEU A 812 -9.33 1.13 11.63
C LEU A 812 -9.38 1.44 13.13
N LEU A 813 -8.80 2.57 13.57
CA LEU A 813 -8.82 2.97 14.97
C LEU A 813 -10.26 3.10 15.49
N ARG A 814 -11.13 3.76 14.72
CA ARG A 814 -12.54 3.93 15.10
C ARG A 814 -13.22 2.58 15.30
N ASN A 815 -13.04 1.63 14.38
CA ASN A 815 -13.71 0.33 14.46
C ASN A 815 -13.11 -0.60 15.52
N MET A 816 -11.87 -0.42 15.92
CA MET A 816 -11.30 -1.10 17.09
C MET A 816 -11.98 -0.66 18.40
N LEU A 817 -12.37 0.62 18.47
CA LEU A 817 -13.01 1.24 19.63
C LEU A 817 -14.53 1.16 19.59
N ILE A 818 -15.13 1.42 18.44
CA ILE A 818 -16.59 1.39 18.22
C ILE A 818 -16.86 0.79 16.85
N ARG A 819 -17.71 -0.24 16.75
CA ARG A 819 -18.09 -0.85 15.47
C ARG A 819 -19.55 -1.27 15.48
N GLU A 820 -20.23 -0.92 14.42
CA GLU A 820 -21.57 -1.45 14.12
C GLU A 820 -21.43 -2.85 13.51
N ASP A 821 -22.33 -3.74 13.89
CA ASP A 821 -22.42 -5.11 13.40
C ASP A 821 -23.89 -5.53 13.30
N GLY A 822 -24.49 -5.22 12.15
CA GLY A 822 -25.91 -5.35 11.95
C GLY A 822 -26.72 -4.51 12.95
N ASP A 823 -27.49 -5.16 13.81
CA ASP A 823 -28.31 -4.54 14.86
C ASP A 823 -27.59 -4.38 16.21
N GLN A 824 -26.27 -4.64 16.25
CA GLN A 824 -25.44 -4.61 17.45
C GLN A 824 -24.38 -3.51 17.39
N LEU A 825 -23.96 -3.03 18.55
CA LEU A 825 -22.85 -2.09 18.70
C LEU A 825 -21.74 -2.72 19.54
N TRP A 826 -20.54 -2.80 18.99
CA TRP A 826 -19.35 -3.24 19.70
C TRP A 826 -18.58 -2.04 20.27
N LEU A 827 -18.13 -2.15 21.52
CA LEU A 827 -17.27 -1.19 22.19
C LEU A 827 -15.98 -1.89 22.65
N GLY A 828 -14.84 -1.33 22.29
CA GLY A 828 -13.52 -1.81 22.69
C GLY A 828 -13.16 -3.20 22.16
N GLN A 829 -13.70 -3.61 20.99
CA GLN A 829 -13.56 -4.97 20.46
C GLN A 829 -12.09 -5.37 20.28
N ALA A 830 -11.24 -4.47 19.78
CA ALA A 830 -9.85 -4.75 19.47
C ALA A 830 -8.86 -3.86 20.27
N VAL A 831 -9.23 -3.49 21.48
CA VAL A 831 -8.35 -2.73 22.38
C VAL A 831 -7.12 -3.57 22.75
N PRO A 832 -5.87 -3.10 22.57
CA PRO A 832 -4.69 -3.79 23.05
C PRO A 832 -4.73 -4.01 24.57
N ARG A 833 -4.33 -5.17 25.04
CA ARG A 833 -4.35 -5.51 26.49
C ARG A 833 -3.59 -4.51 27.37
N PRO A 834 -2.42 -3.97 26.97
CA PRO A 834 -1.72 -2.96 27.76
C PRO A 834 -2.51 -1.67 28.00
N TRP A 835 -3.53 -1.38 27.17
CA TRP A 835 -4.37 -0.19 27.38
C TRP A 835 -5.35 -0.35 28.54
N LEU A 836 -5.51 -1.55 29.07
CA LEU A 836 -6.34 -1.86 30.24
C LEU A 836 -5.51 -2.21 31.47
N GLU A 837 -4.21 -1.90 31.49
CA GLU A 837 -3.38 -1.99 32.69
C GLU A 837 -3.87 -1.02 33.79
N ASP A 838 -3.40 -1.26 35.02
CA ASP A 838 -3.82 -0.46 36.15
C ASP A 838 -3.65 1.04 35.99
N GLY A 839 -4.68 1.79 36.32
CA GLY A 839 -4.71 3.25 36.18
C GLY A 839 -4.90 3.76 34.76
N LYS A 840 -4.86 2.91 33.73
CA LYS A 840 -5.06 3.30 32.32
C LYS A 840 -6.51 3.63 32.05
N LYS A 841 -6.70 4.55 31.10
CA LYS A 841 -8.01 5.08 30.74
C LYS A 841 -8.18 5.18 29.23
N ILE A 842 -9.33 4.74 28.75
CA ILE A 842 -9.79 4.95 27.37
C ILE A 842 -11.01 5.83 27.44
N ARG A 843 -11.08 6.87 26.61
CA ARG A 843 -12.23 7.78 26.51
C ARG A 843 -12.63 7.91 25.03
N VAL A 844 -13.90 7.78 24.77
CA VAL A 844 -14.51 8.08 23.48
C VAL A 844 -15.76 8.91 23.75
N GLU A 845 -15.82 10.11 23.18
CA GLU A 845 -16.93 11.04 23.40
C GLU A 845 -17.55 11.49 22.10
N ASN A 846 -18.87 11.59 22.09
CA ASN A 846 -19.68 12.07 20.98
C ASN A 846 -19.53 11.31 19.66
N ALA A 847 -19.21 10.02 19.73
CA ALA A 847 -19.02 9.18 18.55
C ALA A 847 -20.34 8.98 17.78
N PRO A 848 -20.44 9.41 16.52
CA PRO A 848 -21.57 9.07 15.66
C PRO A 848 -21.60 7.58 15.38
N THR A 849 -22.80 7.03 15.35
CA THR A 849 -23.07 5.65 14.95
C THR A 849 -24.36 5.56 14.16
N LEU A 850 -24.62 4.45 13.50
CA LEU A 850 -25.91 4.16 12.84
C LEU A 850 -27.11 4.20 13.83
N PHE A 851 -26.83 4.12 15.13
CA PHE A 851 -27.82 4.11 16.23
C PHE A 851 -28.01 5.45 16.91
N GLY A 852 -27.23 6.47 16.52
CA GLY A 852 -27.12 7.76 17.18
C GLY A 852 -25.77 7.94 17.89
N LYS A 853 -25.58 9.06 18.58
CA LYS A 853 -24.31 9.35 19.27
C LYS A 853 -24.14 8.50 20.51
N THR A 854 -22.91 8.02 20.75
CA THR A 854 -22.52 7.33 21.98
C THR A 854 -21.24 7.91 22.58
N SER A 855 -21.10 7.77 23.90
CA SER A 855 -19.85 8.10 24.60
C SER A 855 -19.55 7.05 25.66
N TYR A 856 -18.26 6.76 25.89
CA TYR A 856 -17.89 5.89 27.00
C TYR A 856 -16.49 6.21 27.53
N VAL A 857 -16.28 5.85 28.79
CA VAL A 857 -14.98 5.88 29.45
C VAL A 857 -14.73 4.52 30.09
N ILE A 858 -13.60 3.88 29.75
CA ILE A 858 -13.12 2.66 30.39
C ILE A 858 -11.96 3.05 31.28
N GLN A 859 -11.95 2.62 32.53
CA GLN A 859 -10.87 2.86 33.47
C GLN A 859 -10.57 1.63 34.32
N SER A 860 -9.32 1.22 34.34
CA SER A 860 -8.82 0.12 35.13
C SER A 860 -8.31 0.59 36.50
N SER A 861 -8.46 -0.25 37.51
CA SER A 861 -8.05 0.00 38.90
C SER A 861 -7.78 -1.32 39.63
N ASP A 862 -7.20 -1.23 40.82
CA ASP A 862 -6.91 -2.38 41.69
C ASP A 862 -6.04 -3.45 40.99
N ASN A 863 -4.91 -3.03 40.45
CA ASN A 863 -4.01 -3.86 39.65
C ASN A 863 -4.74 -4.59 38.51
N ALA A 864 -5.56 -3.85 37.80
CA ALA A 864 -6.44 -4.30 36.70
C ALA A 864 -7.40 -5.46 37.10
N ARG A 865 -7.68 -5.64 38.39
CA ARG A 865 -8.70 -6.56 38.91
C ARG A 865 -10.10 -5.98 38.83
N ARG A 866 -10.21 -4.67 38.65
CA ARG A 866 -11.48 -3.99 38.46
C ARG A 866 -11.40 -3.04 37.26
N ILE A 867 -12.37 -3.14 36.35
CA ILE A 867 -12.56 -2.21 35.26
C ILE A 867 -13.94 -1.59 35.42
N ASN A 868 -13.97 -0.26 35.44
CA ASN A 868 -15.22 0.51 35.48
C ASN A 868 -15.44 1.13 34.09
N VAL A 869 -16.69 1.15 33.66
CA VAL A 869 -17.09 1.77 32.39
C VAL A 869 -18.29 2.68 32.62
N ASP A 870 -18.13 3.95 32.28
CA ASP A 870 -19.23 4.90 32.19
C ASP A 870 -19.66 4.98 30.72
N LEU A 871 -20.91 4.68 30.43
CA LEU A 871 -21.48 4.57 29.09
C LEU A 871 -22.68 5.48 28.93
N VAL A 872 -22.69 6.30 27.91
CA VAL A 872 -23.87 7.00 27.39
C VAL A 872 -24.26 6.28 26.09
N PRO A 873 -25.26 5.39 26.12
CA PRO A 873 -25.68 4.63 24.93
C PRO A 873 -26.40 5.53 23.93
N PRO A 874 -26.42 5.15 22.64
CA PRO A 874 -27.23 5.86 21.65
C PRO A 874 -28.72 5.64 21.94
N THR A 875 -29.53 6.69 21.77
CA THR A 875 -30.95 6.70 22.12
C THR A 875 -31.89 6.84 20.92
N ASP A 876 -31.39 7.29 19.79
CA ASP A 876 -32.22 7.60 18.61
C ASP A 876 -32.80 6.34 17.96
N LEU A 877 -31.96 5.32 17.75
CA LEU A 877 -32.30 3.98 17.29
C LEU A 877 -31.52 2.95 18.15
N PRO A 878 -32.02 2.61 19.35
CA PRO A 878 -31.25 1.75 20.24
C PRO A 878 -30.86 0.44 19.59
N PRO A 879 -29.56 0.03 19.65
CA PRO A 879 -29.13 -1.26 19.14
C PRO A 879 -29.77 -2.38 19.95
N LYS A 880 -29.94 -3.55 19.36
CA LYS A 880 -30.45 -4.74 20.05
C LYS A 880 -29.57 -5.16 21.23
N SER A 881 -28.26 -4.95 21.09
CA SER A 881 -27.28 -5.13 22.15
C SER A 881 -26.05 -4.24 21.97
N ILE A 882 -25.44 -3.87 23.10
CA ILE A 882 -24.10 -3.29 23.12
C ILE A 882 -23.16 -4.36 23.68
N ASN A 883 -22.18 -4.75 22.89
CA ASN A 883 -21.18 -5.74 23.25
C ASN A 883 -19.92 -5.00 23.73
N LEU A 884 -19.74 -4.89 25.05
CA LEU A 884 -18.58 -4.26 25.66
C LEU A 884 -17.50 -5.32 25.87
N ARG A 885 -16.40 -5.21 25.14
CA ARG A 885 -15.26 -6.14 25.27
C ARG A 885 -14.17 -5.52 26.09
N LEU A 886 -13.72 -6.25 27.12
CA LEU A 886 -12.68 -5.83 28.05
C LEU A 886 -11.58 -6.89 28.08
N ARG A 887 -10.57 -6.70 27.26
CA ARG A 887 -9.39 -7.59 27.13
C ARG A 887 -8.41 -7.38 28.29
N GLN A 888 -8.73 -7.96 29.44
CA GLN A 888 -7.97 -7.80 30.68
C GLN A 888 -6.48 -8.19 30.48
N PRO A 889 -5.50 -7.40 30.97
CA PRO A 889 -4.07 -7.57 30.68
C PRO A 889 -3.52 -8.96 30.96
N ASP A 890 -3.87 -9.54 32.09
CA ASP A 890 -3.37 -10.85 32.55
C ASP A 890 -4.25 -12.03 32.09
N ASN A 891 -5.23 -11.83 31.22
CA ASN A 891 -6.23 -12.82 30.78
C ASN A 891 -7.06 -13.40 31.95
N ARG A 892 -7.29 -12.65 33.00
CA ARG A 892 -8.13 -13.09 34.13
C ARG A 892 -9.57 -13.18 33.72
N ALA A 893 -10.27 -14.20 34.21
CA ALA A 893 -11.69 -14.38 33.92
C ALA A 893 -12.54 -13.37 34.71
N ILE A 894 -13.60 -12.88 34.10
CA ILE A 894 -14.62 -12.08 34.79
C ILE A 894 -15.26 -12.90 35.93
N SER A 895 -15.28 -12.35 37.12
CA SER A 895 -15.88 -12.97 38.31
C SER A 895 -17.28 -12.38 38.59
N ARG A 896 -17.45 -11.09 38.37
CA ARG A 896 -18.71 -10.38 38.63
C ARG A 896 -18.88 -9.19 37.69
N VAL A 897 -20.11 -8.94 37.28
CA VAL A 897 -20.50 -7.74 36.56
C VAL A 897 -21.66 -7.06 37.29
N THR A 898 -21.61 -5.74 37.32
CA THR A 898 -22.74 -4.90 37.80
C THR A 898 -23.07 -3.86 36.76
N VAL A 899 -24.34 -3.52 36.60
CA VAL A 899 -24.83 -2.39 35.79
C VAL A 899 -25.68 -1.49 36.72
N ASN A 900 -25.25 -0.24 36.88
CA ASN A 900 -25.85 0.70 37.82
C ASN A 900 -25.98 0.13 39.25
N GLY A 901 -24.94 -0.60 39.68
CA GLY A 901 -24.89 -1.26 41.01
C GLY A 901 -25.64 -2.58 41.12
N ALA A 902 -26.54 -2.93 40.18
CA ALA A 902 -27.27 -4.19 40.18
C ALA A 902 -26.46 -5.32 39.50
N PRO A 903 -26.51 -6.57 40.05
CA PRO A 903 -25.84 -7.69 39.42
C PRO A 903 -26.32 -7.94 37.99
N TRP A 904 -25.34 -8.15 37.09
CA TRP A 904 -25.57 -8.44 35.66
C TRP A 904 -25.02 -9.80 35.31
N LYS A 905 -25.80 -10.64 34.62
CA LYS A 905 -25.44 -12.03 34.32
C LYS A 905 -25.12 -12.30 32.86
N ASN A 906 -25.41 -11.36 31.96
CA ASN A 906 -25.23 -11.56 30.53
C ASN A 906 -23.79 -11.15 30.12
N PHE A 907 -22.83 -12.04 30.38
CA PHE A 907 -21.44 -11.92 29.97
C PHE A 907 -20.83 -13.30 29.69
N ALA A 908 -19.89 -13.34 28.75
CA ALA A 908 -19.15 -14.56 28.41
C ALA A 908 -17.72 -14.19 27.95
N GLY A 909 -16.73 -14.96 28.38
CA GLY A 909 -15.33 -14.67 28.05
C GLY A 909 -14.94 -13.26 28.54
N GLU A 910 -14.52 -12.41 27.62
CA GLU A 910 -14.12 -11.01 27.86
C GLU A 910 -15.23 -10.01 27.53
N THR A 911 -16.43 -10.46 27.17
CA THR A 911 -17.50 -9.61 26.64
C THR A 911 -18.68 -9.54 27.60
N VAL A 912 -19.09 -8.31 27.92
CA VAL A 912 -20.34 -8.00 28.64
C VAL A 912 -21.37 -7.58 27.60
N LYS A 913 -22.46 -8.32 27.48
CA LYS A 913 -23.57 -8.01 26.55
C LYS A 913 -24.65 -7.22 27.29
N LEU A 914 -24.77 -5.96 26.94
CA LEU A 914 -25.73 -5.02 27.52
C LEU A 914 -26.98 -4.93 26.61
N THR A 915 -28.17 -5.04 27.21
CA THR A 915 -29.45 -4.97 26.51
C THR A 915 -30.43 -4.09 27.30
N GLY A 916 -31.30 -3.37 26.60
CA GLY A 916 -32.38 -2.62 27.22
C GLY A 916 -31.93 -1.40 28.02
N LEU A 917 -30.74 -0.84 27.76
CA LEU A 917 -30.32 0.41 28.38
C LEU A 917 -31.20 1.56 27.88
N LYS A 918 -31.70 2.37 28.80
CA LYS A 918 -32.57 3.53 28.52
C LYS A 918 -31.87 4.88 28.70
N GLY A 919 -30.61 4.88 29.06
CA GLY A 919 -29.83 6.08 29.34
C GLY A 919 -28.46 5.72 29.92
N PRO A 920 -27.73 6.70 30.46
CA PRO A 920 -26.41 6.50 30.99
C PRO A 920 -26.33 5.33 31.99
N ALA A 921 -25.24 4.57 31.90
CA ALA A 921 -25.03 3.38 32.73
C ALA A 921 -23.58 3.32 33.19
N THR A 922 -23.37 2.96 34.46
CA THR A 922 -22.06 2.61 35.02
C THR A 922 -21.96 1.09 35.12
N ILE A 923 -20.94 0.52 34.46
CA ILE A 923 -20.68 -0.92 34.44
C ILE A 923 -19.42 -1.19 35.28
N GLY A 924 -19.51 -2.01 36.30
CA GLY A 924 -18.39 -2.49 37.10
C GLY A 924 -18.10 -3.94 36.78
N VAL A 925 -16.86 -4.23 36.42
CA VAL A 925 -16.40 -5.60 36.10
C VAL A 925 -15.25 -5.97 37.03
N ASP A 926 -15.48 -7.01 37.85
CA ASP A 926 -14.46 -7.57 38.74
C ASP A 926 -13.89 -8.86 38.13
N TYR A 927 -12.57 -9.06 38.31
CA TYR A 927 -11.84 -10.21 37.78
C TYR A 927 -11.32 -11.13 38.92
N LYS A 928 -11.05 -12.40 38.57
CA LYS A 928 -10.55 -13.40 39.54
C LYS A 928 -9.13 -13.08 40.02
#